data_6874df449f4fd1c53ad99d2edad6c4d0
#
_entry.id   6874df449f4fd1c53ad99d2edad6c4d0
#
_cell.length_a   1.000
_cell.length_b   1.000
_cell.length_c   1.000
_cell.angle_alpha   90.00
_cell.angle_beta   90.00
_cell.angle_gamma   90.00
#
_symmetry.space_group_name_H-M   'P 1'
#
loop_
_entity.id
_entity.type
_entity.pdbx_description
1 polymer ?
#
loop_
_entity_poly.entity_id
_entity_poly.type
_entity_poly.pdbx_seq_one_letter_code
_entity_poly.pdbx_strand_id
1 'polypeptide(L)'
;MTQHETFHFHTLDDLRRRITELNLDLGVTEDLSPLHEPVKIGNFTLPNRFVVLPMEGCDGKPDGAPDELTFRRYRRFAAGGAGLLWVEATAVVHEGRANPRQLWLHEGTVPAFASMAEQTLQAARETCGAAHRPLVIVQLTHSGRYSKPGRSPSPIIAHHSPYLDPTHKLPAEYPLISDDELERLEDFYVEAARCAQKAGFDGVDVKACHRYLVSELHASFTRQNSRYGGASFESRSRFFRNVVTRIRRDVPGLIVTARMNVFDAMAHPYGFGVDRENPSKPDLAEPIELVRFLRAQGSALVNVTIGNPYYNPHVNRPYDLPVAGAPVPEENPLIGVARFMGIVRQMQTAVPDMAVIGGGYSWLRQFFPNLAAENVRRGWVSLVGMGRMAFAYPDAPRALREHGKLDPEKVCVACSACTQIMRDGGRSGCVPRDAEVYEPIYKQGRAEALDTILEMAKTCRQCNDPTCVGQCPAQVNIPKFVGFIAEGKFREAYDTLRESNVLAAVCGYVCPAEVQCEAGCIKQHYSFTVPIRHLQRWVSRKAVDEGWAAAPREFEPASGKRVAVIGAGPAGLAAATRLAALGHAVTLFDRAGASGGTAQQAIPAERLPNLVLQKEAEAVLASCGERITRRGAVLDSRCTVNTLFGEGFDAVLLAAGLGKSVQLTGSARPVSGVVSALEFLGRAKAGESVTGTVLVIGGGNTAIDAAMSAKRAGADDVSIVYRRSFAEMPAWPEERDHGIEAGVNFMTLTAPLDYVADAQGRLTGLKVMRTRLGASDAKGRRTPQPIPDTEHVLPADLVIEAIGQKVDDEFLAAVPGIRFTEEGLVWTRRDTLETSRPGVFAAGDLVNGGTTVVQAVSEGTRAARHIDYFLRAEPVAIKVKA
;
A
#
# COMPACT_ATOMS: atom_id res chain seq x y z
N MET A 1 10.49 32.23 28.62
CA MET A 1 11.04 31.07 27.94
C MET A 1 10.06 30.62 26.85
N THR A 2 10.47 30.78 25.62
CA THR A 2 9.64 30.54 24.41
C THR A 2 9.87 29.15 23.79
N GLN A 3 10.56 28.26 24.53
CA GLN A 3 10.90 26.91 24.04
C GLN A 3 9.65 26.03 23.83
N HIS A 4 9.75 25.14 22.88
CA HIS A 4 8.76 24.11 22.61
C HIS A 4 8.40 23.33 23.89
N GLU A 5 7.11 23.14 24.10
CA GLU A 5 6.58 22.33 25.18
C GLU A 5 5.49 21.40 24.68
N THR A 6 5.35 20.24 25.30
CA THR A 6 4.21 19.36 25.08
C THR A 6 3.04 19.80 25.94
N PHE A 7 1.83 19.47 25.49
CA PHE A 7 0.61 19.82 26.25
C PHE A 7 0.56 19.09 27.59
N HIS A 8 0.44 19.85 28.69
CA HIS A 8 0.45 19.33 30.07
C HIS A 8 -0.60 19.98 31.00
N PHE A 9 -1.56 20.72 30.43
CA PHE A 9 -2.58 21.42 31.24
C PHE A 9 -3.67 20.44 31.67
N HIS A 10 -3.96 20.42 32.98
CA HIS A 10 -5.02 19.60 33.56
C HIS A 10 -6.29 20.37 33.80
N THR A 11 -6.18 21.68 34.08
CA THR A 11 -7.31 22.58 34.32
C THR A 11 -7.28 23.78 33.37
N LEU A 12 -8.43 24.46 33.25
CA LEU A 12 -8.52 25.67 32.44
C LEU A 12 -7.65 26.80 33.06
N ASP A 13 -7.48 26.82 34.39
CA ASP A 13 -6.65 27.78 35.07
C ASP A 13 -5.16 27.57 34.80
N ASP A 14 -4.69 26.33 34.61
CA ASP A 14 -3.32 26.08 34.18
C ASP A 14 -3.07 26.73 32.81
N LEU A 15 -4.01 26.57 31.88
CA LEU A 15 -3.94 27.21 30.57
C LEU A 15 -3.99 28.75 30.69
N ARG A 16 -4.89 29.32 31.50
CA ARG A 16 -4.97 30.78 31.76
C ARG A 16 -3.65 31.32 32.30
N ARG A 17 -3.06 30.63 33.26
CA ARG A 17 -1.74 31.00 33.84
C ARG A 17 -0.66 31.01 32.76
N ARG A 18 -0.59 29.97 31.94
CA ARG A 18 0.41 29.87 30.87
C ARG A 18 0.24 30.96 29.81
N ILE A 19 -0.99 31.26 29.40
CA ILE A 19 -1.29 32.39 28.52
C ILE A 19 -0.74 33.71 29.08
N THR A 20 -0.93 33.95 30.40
CA THR A 20 -0.45 35.15 31.07
C THR A 20 1.09 35.17 31.15
N GLU A 21 1.73 34.06 31.54
CA GLU A 21 3.21 33.93 31.60
C GLU A 21 3.89 34.21 30.26
N LEU A 22 3.28 33.79 29.16
CA LEU A 22 3.78 34.01 27.81
C LEU A 22 3.33 35.37 27.22
N ASN A 23 2.58 36.17 28.00
CA ASN A 23 2.02 37.47 27.58
C ASN A 23 1.28 37.43 26.26
N LEU A 24 0.39 36.43 26.10
CA LEU A 24 -0.35 36.19 24.84
C LEU A 24 -1.72 36.86 24.88
N ASP A 25 -2.12 37.47 23.76
CA ASP A 25 -3.47 38.01 23.55
C ASP A 25 -4.45 36.90 23.20
N LEU A 26 -4.70 36.03 24.17
CA LEU A 26 -5.65 34.93 24.11
C LEU A 26 -6.58 35.02 25.32
N GLY A 27 -7.85 34.67 25.13
CA GLY A 27 -8.82 34.55 26.22
C GLY A 27 -9.49 33.18 26.20
N VAL A 28 -9.89 32.71 27.38
CA VAL A 28 -10.66 31.45 27.51
C VAL A 28 -11.84 31.69 28.43
N THR A 29 -12.98 31.08 28.08
CA THR A 29 -14.22 31.17 28.85
C THR A 29 -14.77 29.79 29.20
N GLU A 30 -15.54 29.69 30.28
CA GLU A 30 -16.29 28.49 30.65
C GLU A 30 -17.66 28.43 29.94
N ASP A 31 -18.16 29.59 29.51
CA ASP A 31 -19.39 29.65 28.73
C ASP A 31 -19.14 29.19 27.27
N LEU A 32 -19.62 28.01 26.96
CA LEU A 32 -19.52 27.42 25.63
C LEU A 32 -20.77 27.64 24.76
N SER A 33 -21.79 28.30 25.28
CA SER A 33 -23.07 28.54 24.60
C SER A 33 -22.92 29.19 23.22
N PRO A 34 -22.01 30.18 23.00
CA PRO A 34 -21.81 30.79 21.69
C PRO A 34 -21.49 29.80 20.56
N LEU A 35 -20.90 28.64 20.86
CA LEU A 35 -20.56 27.62 19.86
C LEU A 35 -21.77 26.86 19.33
N HIS A 36 -22.83 26.79 20.10
CA HIS A 36 -24.06 26.06 19.80
C HIS A 36 -25.16 26.94 19.19
N GLU A 37 -24.94 28.25 19.13
CA GLU A 37 -25.87 29.18 18.49
C GLU A 37 -25.96 28.92 16.98
N PRO A 38 -27.19 28.86 16.41
CA PRO A 38 -27.36 28.89 14.97
C PRO A 38 -26.77 30.14 14.34
N VAL A 39 -26.18 30.01 13.15
CA VAL A 39 -25.59 31.14 12.44
C VAL A 39 -26.01 31.18 10.98
N LYS A 40 -26.42 32.35 10.49
CA LYS A 40 -26.84 32.55 9.11
C LYS A 40 -25.63 32.73 8.20
N ILE A 41 -25.51 31.91 7.14
CA ILE A 41 -24.49 31.99 6.11
C ILE A 41 -25.18 32.11 4.75
N GLY A 42 -25.29 33.32 4.22
CA GLY A 42 -26.07 33.59 3.02
C GLY A 42 -27.53 33.18 3.23
N ASN A 43 -28.02 32.26 2.44
CA ASN A 43 -29.39 31.72 2.54
C ASN A 43 -29.52 30.49 3.45
N PHE A 44 -28.39 30.00 4.02
CA PHE A 44 -28.39 28.87 4.93
C PHE A 44 -28.36 29.31 6.39
N THR A 45 -28.94 28.51 7.27
CA THR A 45 -28.75 28.64 8.72
C THR A 45 -28.06 27.40 9.21
N LEU A 46 -26.79 27.53 9.61
CA LEU A 46 -26.03 26.46 10.25
C LEU A 46 -26.60 26.20 11.64
N PRO A 47 -26.72 24.93 12.08
CA PRO A 47 -27.25 24.60 13.40
C PRO A 47 -26.31 24.95 14.56
N ASN A 48 -25.05 25.20 14.30
CA ASN A 48 -24.01 25.60 15.25
C ASN A 48 -22.78 26.13 14.50
N ARG A 49 -21.76 26.56 15.24
CA ARG A 49 -20.53 27.18 14.68
C ARG A 49 -19.38 26.21 14.42
N PHE A 50 -19.54 24.91 14.60
CA PHE A 50 -18.48 23.94 14.36
C PHE A 50 -18.37 23.59 12.87
N VAL A 51 -17.13 23.60 12.38
CA VAL A 51 -16.77 23.25 11.00
C VAL A 51 -15.77 22.11 10.99
N VAL A 52 -16.06 21.03 10.32
CA VAL A 52 -15.07 20.00 9.98
C VAL A 52 -14.26 20.52 8.81
N LEU A 53 -12.96 20.76 9.03
CA LEU A 53 -12.04 21.26 8.00
C LEU A 53 -11.68 20.16 6.98
N PRO A 54 -11.30 20.51 5.74
CA PRO A 54 -10.94 19.56 4.69
C PRO A 54 -9.60 18.87 5.00
N MET A 55 -9.68 17.67 5.56
CA MET A 55 -8.55 16.83 5.93
C MET A 55 -8.43 15.66 4.96
N GLU A 56 -7.34 15.61 4.20
CA GLU A 56 -7.10 14.58 3.19
C GLU A 56 -6.97 13.18 3.82
N GLY A 57 -7.81 12.24 3.38
CA GLY A 57 -7.82 10.84 3.81
C GLY A 57 -6.89 9.96 2.98
N CYS A 58 -6.58 10.36 1.74
CA CYS A 58 -5.80 9.56 0.80
C CYS A 58 -6.35 8.13 0.64
N ASP A 59 -7.67 7.99 0.62
CA ASP A 59 -8.37 6.71 0.68
C ASP A 59 -9.45 6.52 -0.41
N GLY A 60 -9.44 7.35 -1.45
CA GLY A 60 -10.27 7.14 -2.63
C GLY A 60 -9.78 5.97 -3.49
N LYS A 61 -10.63 5.58 -4.43
CA LYS A 61 -10.31 4.58 -5.46
C LYS A 61 -9.32 5.13 -6.49
N PRO A 62 -8.68 4.26 -7.30
CA PRO A 62 -7.76 4.71 -8.34
C PRO A 62 -8.37 5.66 -9.37
N ASP A 63 -9.66 5.51 -9.68
CA ASP A 63 -10.41 6.40 -10.57
C ASP A 63 -10.80 7.75 -9.93
N GLY A 64 -10.50 7.93 -8.63
CA GLY A 64 -10.80 9.13 -7.87
C GLY A 64 -12.16 9.12 -7.15
N ALA A 65 -12.96 8.07 -7.29
CA ALA A 65 -14.22 7.94 -6.56
C ALA A 65 -13.96 7.74 -5.05
N PRO A 66 -14.89 8.17 -4.18
CA PRO A 66 -14.89 7.80 -2.77
C PRO A 66 -14.85 6.28 -2.58
N ASP A 67 -14.11 5.81 -1.57
CA ASP A 67 -14.02 4.40 -1.18
C ASP A 67 -14.55 4.21 0.25
N GLU A 68 -14.58 2.98 0.75
CA GLU A 68 -15.19 2.61 2.03
C GLU A 68 -14.76 3.51 3.20
N LEU A 69 -13.47 3.76 3.39
CA LEU A 69 -12.96 4.62 4.46
C LEU A 69 -13.36 6.09 4.27
N THR A 70 -13.49 6.55 3.01
CA THR A 70 -14.03 7.88 2.70
C THR A 70 -15.48 7.99 3.16
N PHE A 71 -16.34 7.04 2.77
CA PHE A 71 -17.75 7.00 3.21
C PHE A 71 -17.85 6.92 4.74
N ARG A 72 -17.08 6.04 5.38
CA ARG A 72 -17.05 5.89 6.84
C ARG A 72 -16.68 7.21 7.52
N ARG A 73 -15.70 7.92 7.02
CA ARG A 73 -15.23 9.19 7.58
C ARG A 73 -16.31 10.26 7.54
N TYR A 74 -16.94 10.51 6.38
CA TYR A 74 -17.95 11.56 6.24
C TYR A 74 -19.24 11.23 6.99
N ARG A 75 -19.66 9.97 7.05
CA ARG A 75 -20.77 9.56 7.93
C ARG A 75 -20.46 9.86 9.41
N ARG A 76 -19.27 9.55 9.89
CA ARG A 76 -18.86 9.83 11.28
C ARG A 76 -18.79 11.34 11.56
N PHE A 77 -18.26 12.12 10.64
CA PHE A 77 -18.25 13.59 10.78
C PHE A 77 -19.65 14.17 10.87
N ALA A 78 -20.55 13.69 10.05
CA ALA A 78 -21.94 14.14 10.03
C ALA A 78 -22.69 13.74 11.30
N ALA A 79 -22.57 12.49 11.74
CA ALA A 79 -23.13 12.00 13.01
C ALA A 79 -22.56 12.75 14.23
N GLY A 80 -21.41 13.38 14.09
CA GLY A 80 -20.78 14.20 15.13
C GLY A 80 -21.44 15.54 15.40
N GLY A 81 -22.35 15.98 14.54
CA GLY A 81 -23.21 17.15 14.78
C GLY A 81 -22.56 18.50 14.45
N ALA A 82 -21.50 18.58 13.65
CA ALA A 82 -20.97 19.85 13.16
C ALA A 82 -21.97 20.55 12.21
N GLY A 83 -21.95 21.89 12.21
CA GLY A 83 -22.84 22.71 11.36
C GLY A 83 -22.40 22.80 9.91
N LEU A 84 -21.08 22.59 9.63
CA LEU A 84 -20.52 22.59 8.30
C LEU A 84 -19.49 21.44 8.15
N LEU A 85 -19.62 20.69 7.06
CA LEU A 85 -18.71 19.63 6.68
C LEU A 85 -17.96 20.04 5.41
N TRP A 86 -16.64 20.13 5.49
CA TRP A 86 -15.82 20.47 4.36
C TRP A 86 -15.13 19.21 3.83
N VAL A 87 -15.54 18.79 2.62
CA VAL A 87 -14.96 17.61 1.97
C VAL A 87 -13.53 17.93 1.55
N GLU A 88 -12.65 16.98 1.76
CA GLU A 88 -11.21 17.06 1.49
C GLU A 88 -10.87 17.52 0.07
N ALA A 89 -9.58 17.88 -0.12
CA ALA A 89 -9.04 18.28 -1.41
C ALA A 89 -9.30 17.22 -2.48
N THR A 90 -10.15 17.57 -3.43
CA THR A 90 -10.61 16.75 -4.53
C THR A 90 -10.06 17.33 -5.82
N ALA A 91 -9.25 16.55 -6.55
CA ALA A 91 -8.61 17.04 -7.77
C ALA A 91 -9.63 17.35 -8.87
N VAL A 92 -9.35 18.37 -9.69
CA VAL A 92 -10.15 18.71 -10.87
C VAL A 92 -9.68 18.05 -12.15
N VAL A 93 -8.40 17.59 -12.16
CA VAL A 93 -7.76 16.84 -13.24
C VAL A 93 -6.91 15.72 -12.67
N HIS A 94 -6.68 14.67 -13.44
CA HIS A 94 -5.92 13.50 -12.99
C HIS A 94 -4.48 13.86 -12.59
N GLU A 95 -3.77 14.64 -13.41
CA GLU A 95 -2.39 15.07 -13.16
C GLU A 95 -2.24 16.01 -11.98
N GLY A 96 -3.34 16.65 -11.55
CA GLY A 96 -3.39 17.50 -10.38
C GLY A 96 -3.54 16.77 -9.05
N ARG A 97 -3.53 15.44 -9.00
CA ARG A 97 -3.67 14.64 -7.78
C ARG A 97 -2.38 14.64 -6.95
N ALA A 98 -2.48 14.78 -5.63
CA ALA A 98 -1.35 14.72 -4.70
C ALA A 98 -0.89 13.27 -4.40
N ASN A 99 -1.71 12.29 -4.67
CA ASN A 99 -1.41 10.87 -4.52
C ASN A 99 -2.40 10.03 -5.35
N PRO A 100 -2.08 8.74 -5.66
CA PRO A 100 -2.92 7.89 -6.50
C PRO A 100 -4.33 7.60 -5.94
N ARG A 101 -4.56 7.87 -4.67
CA ARG A 101 -5.86 7.67 -3.99
C ARG A 101 -6.53 8.98 -3.58
N GLN A 102 -6.01 10.13 -4.02
CA GLN A 102 -6.73 11.39 -3.83
C GLN A 102 -8.04 11.35 -4.61
N LEU A 103 -9.09 11.88 -4.02
CA LEU A 103 -10.38 12.08 -4.69
C LEU A 103 -10.19 12.94 -5.96
N TRP A 104 -10.91 12.60 -7.00
CA TRP A 104 -10.94 13.32 -8.26
C TRP A 104 -12.37 13.38 -8.78
N LEU A 105 -12.90 14.60 -8.95
CA LEU A 105 -14.28 14.84 -9.34
C LEU A 105 -14.38 15.10 -10.84
N HIS A 106 -15.02 14.18 -11.53
CA HIS A 106 -15.33 14.25 -12.95
C HIS A 106 -16.64 13.49 -13.22
N GLU A 107 -17.21 13.60 -14.41
CA GLU A 107 -18.51 13.01 -14.75
C GLU A 107 -18.62 11.52 -14.33
N GLY A 108 -17.60 10.72 -14.56
CA GLY A 108 -17.63 9.29 -14.20
C GLY A 108 -17.70 9.00 -12.70
N THR A 109 -17.29 9.94 -11.84
CA THR A 109 -17.30 9.78 -10.38
C THR A 109 -18.48 10.47 -9.69
N VAL A 110 -19.28 11.28 -10.41
CA VAL A 110 -20.45 11.98 -9.87
C VAL A 110 -21.40 11.06 -9.09
N PRO A 111 -21.75 9.85 -9.58
CA PRO A 111 -22.68 8.99 -8.82
C PRO A 111 -22.14 8.58 -7.44
N ALA A 112 -20.84 8.30 -7.33
CA ALA A 112 -20.22 7.93 -6.06
C ALA A 112 -20.16 9.12 -5.08
N PHE A 113 -19.86 10.33 -5.58
CA PHE A 113 -19.90 11.55 -4.77
C PHE A 113 -21.34 11.90 -4.34
N ALA A 114 -22.34 11.71 -5.19
CA ALA A 114 -23.74 11.91 -4.85
C ALA A 114 -24.18 10.97 -3.72
N SER A 115 -23.83 9.68 -3.84
CA SER A 115 -24.09 8.71 -2.77
C SER A 115 -23.38 9.09 -1.46
N MET A 116 -22.14 9.58 -1.53
CA MET A 116 -21.42 10.05 -0.33
C MET A 116 -22.11 11.26 0.31
N ALA A 117 -22.51 12.25 -0.46
CA ALA A 117 -23.22 13.42 0.03
C ALA A 117 -24.57 13.05 0.69
N GLU A 118 -25.33 12.17 0.06
CA GLU A 118 -26.61 11.67 0.58
C GLU A 118 -26.43 10.92 1.91
N GLN A 119 -25.53 9.93 1.97
CA GLN A 119 -25.23 9.17 3.18
C GLN A 119 -24.71 10.07 4.31
N THR A 120 -23.94 11.09 3.97
CA THR A 120 -23.44 12.09 4.92
C THR A 120 -24.62 12.86 5.54
N LEU A 121 -25.51 13.38 4.74
CA LEU A 121 -26.70 14.10 5.22
C LEU A 121 -27.68 13.19 5.96
N GLN A 122 -27.81 11.94 5.54
CA GLN A 122 -28.62 10.94 6.22
C GLN A 122 -28.07 10.65 7.63
N ALA A 123 -26.77 10.41 7.77
CA ALA A 123 -26.12 10.17 9.07
C ALA A 123 -26.29 11.35 10.05
N ALA A 124 -26.26 12.59 9.53
CA ALA A 124 -26.55 13.78 10.34
C ALA A 124 -27.99 13.78 10.88
N ARG A 125 -28.98 13.52 10.02
CA ARG A 125 -30.39 13.47 10.40
C ARG A 125 -30.71 12.35 11.39
N GLU A 126 -30.18 11.18 11.17
CA GLU A 126 -30.40 10.00 12.01
C GLU A 126 -29.82 10.18 13.43
N THR A 127 -28.67 10.84 13.54
CA THR A 127 -27.98 10.95 14.84
C THR A 127 -28.35 12.24 15.57
N CYS A 128 -28.49 13.37 14.86
CA CYS A 128 -28.67 14.67 15.47
C CYS A 128 -30.13 15.22 15.36
N GLY A 129 -31.00 14.45 14.71
CA GLY A 129 -32.39 14.81 14.51
C GLY A 129 -32.69 15.43 13.15
N ALA A 130 -33.93 15.32 12.68
CA ALA A 130 -34.37 15.72 11.34
C ALA A 130 -34.08 17.20 10.98
N ALA A 131 -34.05 18.08 11.97
CA ALA A 131 -33.79 19.52 11.80
C ALA A 131 -32.26 19.82 11.65
N HIS A 132 -31.38 18.89 11.98
CA HIS A 132 -29.95 19.09 11.88
C HIS A 132 -29.47 18.84 10.45
N ARG A 133 -29.29 19.91 9.69
CA ARG A 133 -28.79 19.87 8.32
C ARG A 133 -27.49 20.66 8.23
N PRO A 134 -26.33 19.96 8.20
CA PRO A 134 -25.08 20.64 7.96
C PRO A 134 -24.96 21.12 6.52
N LEU A 135 -24.18 22.17 6.31
CA LEU A 135 -23.74 22.61 5.00
C LEU A 135 -22.61 21.67 4.54
N VAL A 136 -22.61 21.23 3.27
CA VAL A 136 -21.56 20.33 2.73
C VAL A 136 -20.89 20.99 1.54
N ILE A 137 -19.59 21.29 1.69
CA ILE A 137 -18.75 21.97 0.68
C ILE A 137 -17.64 21.02 0.23
N VAL A 138 -17.38 20.90 -1.07
CA VAL A 138 -16.24 20.13 -1.59
C VAL A 138 -15.10 21.04 -2.00
N GLN A 139 -13.87 20.70 -1.60
CA GLN A 139 -12.67 21.47 -1.91
C GLN A 139 -12.07 21.06 -3.25
N LEU A 140 -12.15 21.90 -4.26
CA LEU A 140 -11.56 21.70 -5.58
C LEU A 140 -10.08 22.09 -5.57
N THR A 141 -9.23 21.26 -6.14
CA THR A 141 -7.78 21.45 -6.08
C THR A 141 -7.03 21.00 -7.33
N HIS A 142 -5.85 21.60 -7.50
CA HIS A 142 -4.75 21.08 -8.30
C HIS A 142 -3.50 21.09 -7.41
N SER A 143 -2.88 19.94 -7.20
CA SER A 143 -1.82 19.80 -6.19
C SER A 143 -0.51 20.49 -6.57
N GLY A 144 -0.35 20.88 -7.84
CA GLY A 144 0.79 21.67 -8.29
C GLY A 144 2.12 20.98 -8.02
N ARG A 145 3.00 21.63 -7.30
CA ARG A 145 4.31 21.11 -6.87
C ARG A 145 4.24 19.74 -6.21
N TYR A 146 3.14 19.42 -5.55
CA TYR A 146 2.94 18.16 -4.82
C TYR A 146 2.20 17.11 -5.65
N SER A 147 2.04 17.32 -6.97
CA SER A 147 1.38 16.37 -7.86
C SER A 147 2.11 15.02 -7.88
N LYS A 148 1.33 13.97 -7.66
CA LYS A 148 1.77 12.57 -7.65
C LYS A 148 0.60 11.66 -8.07
N PRO A 149 0.10 11.78 -9.31
CA PRO A 149 -1.06 11.00 -9.76
C PRO A 149 -0.78 9.50 -9.84
N GLY A 150 0.48 9.12 -10.01
CA GLY A 150 0.99 7.75 -10.03
C GLY A 150 1.85 7.44 -8.82
N ARG A 151 2.74 6.46 -8.96
CA ARG A 151 3.68 6.06 -7.90
C ARG A 151 4.81 7.06 -7.69
N SER A 152 5.26 7.71 -8.75
CA SER A 152 6.35 8.70 -8.71
C SER A 152 5.82 10.13 -8.65
N PRO A 153 6.52 11.05 -7.95
CA PRO A 153 6.21 12.46 -8.00
C PRO A 153 6.26 13.00 -9.43
N SER A 154 5.32 13.87 -9.78
CA SER A 154 5.23 14.55 -11.07
C SER A 154 4.87 16.03 -10.83
N PRO A 155 5.78 16.82 -10.25
CA PRO A 155 5.53 18.21 -9.89
C PRO A 155 5.12 19.08 -11.08
N ILE A 156 4.11 19.93 -10.88
CA ILE A 156 3.68 20.95 -11.80
C ILE A 156 3.81 22.29 -11.07
N ILE A 157 4.83 23.09 -11.40
CA ILE A 157 5.20 24.27 -10.64
C ILE A 157 4.86 25.56 -11.37
N ALA A 158 4.43 26.57 -10.59
CA ALA A 158 4.14 27.90 -11.13
C ALA A 158 5.38 28.80 -11.17
N HIS A 159 6.32 28.63 -10.25
CA HIS A 159 7.61 29.34 -10.22
C HIS A 159 8.65 28.53 -9.46
N HIS A 160 9.93 28.82 -9.68
CA HIS A 160 11.02 28.24 -8.90
C HIS A 160 11.09 28.84 -7.51
N SER A 161 11.49 28.02 -6.53
CA SER A 161 11.65 28.43 -5.13
C SER A 161 12.88 27.75 -4.51
N PRO A 162 13.88 28.52 -4.05
CA PRO A 162 15.06 27.97 -3.40
C PRO A 162 14.75 27.24 -2.10
N TYR A 163 13.55 27.43 -1.53
CA TYR A 163 13.06 26.77 -0.31
C TYR A 163 12.34 25.45 -0.60
N LEU A 164 11.67 25.33 -1.76
CA LEU A 164 10.81 24.19 -2.08
C LEU A 164 11.39 23.28 -3.15
N ASP A 165 12.13 23.81 -4.13
CA ASP A 165 12.72 23.01 -5.21
C ASP A 165 13.68 21.93 -4.71
N PRO A 166 14.56 22.20 -3.72
CA PRO A 166 15.45 21.16 -3.17
C PRO A 166 14.71 19.97 -2.54
N THR A 167 13.55 20.22 -1.90
CA THR A 167 12.75 19.14 -1.28
C THR A 167 12.14 18.20 -2.32
N HIS A 168 11.95 18.69 -3.54
CA HIS A 168 11.44 17.91 -4.67
C HIS A 168 12.55 17.51 -5.66
N LYS A 169 13.82 17.85 -5.36
CA LYS A 169 14.99 17.60 -6.23
C LYS A 169 14.79 18.14 -7.65
N LEU A 170 14.17 19.32 -7.77
CA LEU A 170 13.95 19.95 -9.07
C LEU A 170 15.20 20.68 -9.54
N PRO A 171 15.65 20.46 -10.79
CA PRO A 171 16.73 21.25 -11.39
C PRO A 171 16.26 22.69 -11.69
N ALA A 172 17.21 23.60 -11.88
CA ALA A 172 16.92 25.02 -12.12
C ALA A 172 16.13 25.26 -13.41
N GLU A 173 16.29 24.39 -14.40
CA GLU A 173 15.60 24.40 -15.70
C GLU A 173 14.29 23.60 -15.73
N TYR A 174 13.80 23.13 -14.57
CA TYR A 174 12.54 22.39 -14.51
C TYR A 174 11.40 23.25 -15.11
N PRO A 175 10.55 22.69 -16.00
CA PRO A 175 9.56 23.48 -16.70
C PRO A 175 8.48 24.05 -15.77
N LEU A 176 8.09 25.30 -16.01
CA LEU A 176 6.94 25.93 -15.37
C LEU A 176 5.68 25.62 -16.17
N ILE A 177 4.53 25.48 -15.49
CA ILE A 177 3.23 25.40 -16.16
C ILE A 177 3.04 26.65 -17.05
N SER A 178 2.63 26.46 -18.29
CA SER A 178 2.42 27.56 -19.22
C SER A 178 1.14 28.35 -18.89
N ASP A 179 1.05 29.59 -19.44
CA ASP A 179 -0.15 30.41 -19.29
C ASP A 179 -1.36 29.78 -19.99
N ASP A 180 -1.13 29.09 -21.11
CA ASP A 180 -2.20 28.42 -21.86
C ASP A 180 -2.70 27.14 -21.14
N GLU A 181 -1.83 26.43 -20.42
CA GLU A 181 -2.26 25.32 -19.55
C GLU A 181 -3.07 25.84 -18.36
N LEU A 182 -2.66 26.97 -17.77
CA LEU A 182 -3.43 27.62 -16.71
C LEU A 182 -4.82 28.05 -17.20
N GLU A 183 -4.90 28.63 -18.39
CA GLU A 183 -6.18 29.04 -18.99
C GLU A 183 -7.11 27.84 -19.22
N ARG A 184 -6.60 26.73 -19.75
CA ARG A 184 -7.36 25.48 -19.87
C ARG A 184 -7.77 24.91 -18.52
N LEU A 185 -6.92 25.04 -17.51
CA LEU A 185 -7.23 24.53 -16.16
C LEU A 185 -8.42 25.27 -15.52
N GLU A 186 -8.63 26.55 -15.86
CA GLU A 186 -9.82 27.27 -15.41
C GLU A 186 -11.12 26.58 -15.86
N ASP A 187 -11.16 25.97 -17.06
CA ASP A 187 -12.31 25.23 -17.58
C ASP A 187 -12.59 23.97 -16.72
N PHE A 188 -11.54 23.24 -16.34
CA PHE A 188 -11.70 22.05 -15.49
C PHE A 188 -12.20 22.38 -14.09
N TYR A 189 -11.87 23.53 -13.51
CA TYR A 189 -12.46 23.98 -12.25
C TYR A 189 -13.95 24.24 -12.39
N VAL A 190 -14.38 24.86 -13.49
CA VAL A 190 -15.81 25.11 -13.75
C VAL A 190 -16.56 23.79 -13.96
N GLU A 191 -15.98 22.84 -14.69
CA GLU A 191 -16.57 21.53 -14.92
C GLU A 191 -16.67 20.72 -13.62
N ALA A 192 -15.62 20.72 -12.81
CA ALA A 192 -15.65 20.08 -11.48
C ALA A 192 -16.72 20.71 -10.56
N ALA A 193 -16.94 22.04 -10.66
CA ALA A 193 -18.02 22.70 -9.94
C ALA A 193 -19.41 22.25 -10.43
N ARG A 194 -19.62 22.04 -11.73
CA ARG A 194 -20.86 21.43 -12.27
C ARG A 194 -21.06 20.01 -11.76
N CYS A 195 -19.99 19.21 -11.75
CA CYS A 195 -20.02 17.86 -11.18
C CYS A 195 -20.38 17.88 -9.69
N ALA A 196 -19.84 18.82 -8.92
CA ALA A 196 -20.17 19.01 -7.51
C ALA A 196 -21.67 19.36 -7.31
N GLN A 197 -22.20 20.23 -8.14
CA GLN A 197 -23.64 20.58 -8.12
C GLN A 197 -24.51 19.37 -8.46
N LYS A 198 -24.17 18.61 -9.50
CA LYS A 198 -24.85 17.35 -9.88
C LYS A 198 -24.81 16.32 -8.76
N ALA A 199 -23.71 16.25 -8.01
CA ALA A 199 -23.53 15.36 -6.87
C ALA A 199 -24.28 15.83 -5.59
N GLY A 200 -24.93 16.99 -5.62
CA GLY A 200 -25.76 17.51 -4.51
C GLY A 200 -24.98 18.22 -3.40
N PHE A 201 -23.75 18.66 -3.64
CA PHE A 201 -23.02 19.53 -2.73
C PHE A 201 -23.62 20.94 -2.70
N ASP A 202 -23.61 21.58 -1.53
CA ASP A 202 -24.11 22.93 -1.36
C ASP A 202 -23.16 24.00 -1.91
N GLY A 203 -21.87 23.67 -1.98
CA GLY A 203 -20.85 24.60 -2.44
C GLY A 203 -19.54 23.94 -2.83
N VAL A 204 -18.69 24.77 -3.43
CA VAL A 204 -17.30 24.43 -3.76
C VAL A 204 -16.34 25.44 -3.14
N ASP A 205 -15.17 24.95 -2.80
CA ASP A 205 -14.01 25.72 -2.34
C ASP A 205 -12.93 25.66 -3.39
N VAL A 206 -12.46 26.81 -3.87
CA VAL A 206 -11.28 26.91 -4.71
C VAL A 206 -10.05 26.94 -3.79
N LYS A 207 -9.39 25.79 -3.64
CA LYS A 207 -8.26 25.62 -2.71
C LYS A 207 -7.11 26.55 -3.06
N ALA A 208 -6.88 27.56 -2.24
CA ALA A 208 -5.82 28.56 -2.37
C ALA A 208 -4.86 28.52 -1.17
N CYS A 209 -4.43 27.32 -0.75
CA CYS A 209 -3.58 27.16 0.43
C CYS A 209 -2.53 26.07 0.25
N HIS A 210 -1.60 25.98 1.24
CA HIS A 210 -0.60 24.93 1.38
C HIS A 210 0.43 24.84 0.24
N ARG A 211 0.60 25.92 -0.53
CA ARG A 211 1.46 25.98 -1.70
C ARG A 211 1.09 24.96 -2.81
N TYR A 212 -0.21 24.60 -2.87
CA TYR A 212 -0.78 23.97 -4.05
C TYR A 212 -0.89 25.01 -5.18
N LEU A 213 -1.17 24.61 -6.41
CA LEU A 213 -0.97 25.44 -7.59
C LEU A 213 -1.54 26.87 -7.46
N VAL A 214 -2.78 27.03 -7.01
CA VAL A 214 -3.42 28.34 -6.84
C VAL A 214 -2.69 29.19 -5.79
N SER A 215 -2.34 28.61 -4.65
CA SER A 215 -1.57 29.30 -3.60
C SER A 215 -0.13 29.61 -4.04
N GLU A 216 0.45 28.77 -4.89
CA GLU A 216 1.77 29.01 -5.45
C GLU A 216 1.76 30.18 -6.43
N LEU A 217 0.68 30.31 -7.22
CA LEU A 217 0.49 31.46 -8.12
C LEU A 217 0.40 32.78 -7.34
N HIS A 218 -0.25 32.84 -6.17
CA HIS A 218 -0.29 34.06 -5.35
C HIS A 218 1.12 34.55 -4.94
N ALA A 219 2.07 33.65 -4.76
CA ALA A 219 3.45 33.94 -4.41
C ALA A 219 4.41 33.93 -5.61
N SER A 220 3.92 33.93 -6.83
CA SER A 220 4.73 33.82 -8.05
C SER A 220 5.33 35.17 -8.52
N PHE A 221 5.92 35.95 -7.60
CA PHE A 221 6.56 37.20 -7.89
C PHE A 221 7.71 37.08 -8.92
N THR A 222 8.37 35.93 -8.93
CA THR A 222 9.51 35.65 -9.83
C THR A 222 9.09 35.15 -11.22
N ARG A 223 7.79 34.86 -11.43
CA ARG A 223 7.25 34.43 -12.72
C ARG A 223 7.07 35.64 -13.64
N GLN A 224 8.12 36.04 -14.34
CA GLN A 224 8.10 37.17 -15.26
C GLN A 224 7.44 36.82 -16.59
N ASN A 225 6.99 37.84 -17.31
CA ASN A 225 6.38 37.73 -18.65
C ASN A 225 5.20 36.75 -18.73
N SER A 226 4.42 36.68 -17.68
CA SER A 226 3.26 35.79 -17.57
C SER A 226 1.98 36.59 -17.25
N ARG A 227 0.87 36.18 -17.81
CA ARG A 227 -0.45 36.68 -17.44
C ARG A 227 -0.85 36.32 -16.02
N TYR A 228 -0.21 35.30 -15.44
CA TYR A 228 -0.54 34.68 -14.14
C TYR A 228 0.59 34.79 -13.11
N GLY A 229 1.43 35.80 -13.21
CA GLY A 229 2.56 35.97 -12.31
C GLY A 229 3.20 37.34 -12.33
N GLY A 230 4.37 37.52 -11.68
CA GLY A 230 5.18 38.72 -11.66
C GLY A 230 4.82 39.69 -10.54
N ALA A 231 5.26 40.92 -10.66
CA ALA A 231 5.16 41.94 -9.61
C ALA A 231 3.71 42.36 -9.29
N SER A 232 2.82 42.33 -10.29
CA SER A 232 1.41 42.70 -10.11
C SER A 232 0.61 41.66 -9.33
N PHE A 233 -0.04 42.07 -8.27
CA PHE A 233 -0.92 41.18 -7.53
C PHE A 233 -2.16 40.76 -8.34
N GLU A 234 -2.65 41.65 -9.21
CA GLU A 234 -3.72 41.29 -10.14
C GLU A 234 -3.32 40.10 -11.03
N SER A 235 -2.10 40.08 -11.58
CA SER A 235 -1.61 38.99 -12.40
C SER A 235 -1.43 37.70 -11.57
N ARG A 236 -0.82 37.80 -10.40
CA ARG A 236 -0.63 36.60 -9.51
C ARG A 236 -1.94 36.00 -9.00
N SER A 237 -2.99 36.82 -8.82
CA SER A 237 -4.29 36.38 -8.37
C SER A 237 -5.29 36.11 -9.52
N ARG A 238 -4.90 36.35 -10.78
CA ARG A 238 -5.77 36.25 -11.96
C ARG A 238 -6.46 34.89 -12.07
N PHE A 239 -5.71 33.80 -11.97
CA PHE A 239 -6.28 32.47 -12.05
C PHE A 239 -7.40 32.27 -11.02
N PHE A 240 -7.15 32.60 -9.77
CA PHE A 240 -8.14 32.48 -8.69
C PHE A 240 -9.37 33.35 -8.96
N ARG A 241 -9.15 34.60 -9.37
CA ARG A 241 -10.25 35.54 -9.67
C ARG A 241 -11.09 35.05 -10.85
N ASN A 242 -10.46 34.57 -11.91
CA ASN A 242 -11.16 34.04 -13.08
C ASN A 242 -11.99 32.81 -12.70
N VAL A 243 -11.41 31.83 -12.02
CA VAL A 243 -12.10 30.59 -11.59
C VAL A 243 -13.32 30.92 -10.73
N VAL A 244 -13.17 31.74 -9.70
CA VAL A 244 -14.28 32.14 -8.82
C VAL A 244 -15.40 32.86 -9.61
N THR A 245 -15.02 33.82 -10.46
CA THR A 245 -15.99 34.59 -11.25
C THR A 245 -16.73 33.69 -12.25
N ARG A 246 -16.01 32.78 -12.92
CA ARG A 246 -16.59 31.86 -13.89
C ARG A 246 -17.52 30.84 -13.24
N ILE A 247 -17.11 30.23 -12.11
CA ILE A 247 -18.00 29.31 -11.39
C ILE A 247 -19.28 30.02 -10.95
N ARG A 248 -19.18 31.21 -10.39
CA ARG A 248 -20.34 32.02 -9.99
C ARG A 248 -21.31 32.32 -11.13
N ARG A 249 -20.78 32.61 -12.32
CA ARG A 249 -21.56 32.90 -13.52
C ARG A 249 -22.16 31.63 -14.12
N ASP A 250 -21.37 30.56 -14.25
CA ASP A 250 -21.66 29.39 -15.10
C ASP A 250 -22.31 28.23 -14.32
N VAL A 251 -22.27 28.27 -12.96
CA VAL A 251 -22.88 27.28 -12.06
C VAL A 251 -23.69 27.99 -10.98
N PRO A 252 -24.81 28.65 -11.37
CA PRO A 252 -25.63 29.42 -10.45
C PRO A 252 -26.26 28.52 -9.36
N GLY A 253 -26.46 29.10 -8.17
CA GLY A 253 -27.04 28.41 -7.01
C GLY A 253 -26.03 27.68 -6.13
N LEU A 254 -24.78 27.46 -6.60
CA LEU A 254 -23.70 26.86 -5.82
C LEU A 254 -23.01 27.95 -4.96
N ILE A 255 -22.72 27.63 -3.69
CA ILE A 255 -21.87 28.48 -2.87
C ILE A 255 -20.43 28.35 -3.40
N VAL A 256 -19.80 29.49 -3.66
CA VAL A 256 -18.39 29.53 -4.06
C VAL A 256 -17.59 30.21 -2.95
N THR A 257 -16.62 29.52 -2.42
CA THR A 257 -15.74 29.98 -1.34
C THR A 257 -14.29 29.56 -1.57
N ALA A 258 -13.41 29.82 -0.61
CA ALA A 258 -12.03 29.38 -0.64
C ALA A 258 -11.51 29.03 0.76
N ARG A 259 -10.64 28.00 0.81
CA ARG A 259 -9.67 27.88 1.89
C ARG A 259 -8.38 28.54 1.43
N MET A 260 -8.04 29.64 2.08
CA MET A 260 -6.99 30.54 1.65
C MET A 260 -5.83 30.58 2.66
N ASN A 261 -4.60 30.41 2.16
CA ASN A 261 -3.42 30.75 2.94
C ASN A 261 -3.22 32.26 2.91
N VAL A 262 -3.11 32.87 4.07
CA VAL A 262 -2.99 34.33 4.20
C VAL A 262 -1.64 34.79 4.74
N PHE A 263 -0.78 33.82 5.13
CA PHE A 263 0.55 34.07 5.65
C PHE A 263 1.41 32.81 5.50
N ASP A 264 2.38 32.83 4.60
CA ASP A 264 3.25 31.67 4.32
C ASP A 264 4.39 31.50 5.33
N ALA A 265 4.80 32.54 6.03
CA ALA A 265 6.02 32.59 6.83
C ALA A 265 7.25 32.08 6.06
N MET A 266 7.38 32.56 4.82
CA MET A 266 8.47 32.25 3.89
C MET A 266 8.99 33.56 3.30
N ALA A 267 10.29 33.72 3.16
CA ALA A 267 10.87 34.99 2.72
C ALA A 267 10.36 35.47 1.37
N HIS A 268 10.10 36.78 1.25
CA HIS A 268 9.83 37.43 -0.02
C HIS A 268 11.06 37.27 -0.96
N PRO A 269 10.89 37.05 -2.27
CA PRO A 269 9.65 37.02 -3.07
C PRO A 269 9.01 35.64 -3.22
N TYR A 270 9.28 34.72 -2.33
CA TYR A 270 8.79 33.33 -2.42
C TYR A 270 7.61 33.04 -1.48
N GLY A 271 7.26 33.95 -0.57
CA GLY A 271 6.13 33.86 0.35
C GLY A 271 5.00 34.81 -0.02
N PHE A 272 3.76 34.41 0.31
CA PHE A 272 2.56 35.24 0.20
C PHE A 272 2.10 35.70 1.58
N GLY A 273 1.62 36.94 1.69
CA GLY A 273 1.16 37.52 2.94
C GLY A 273 2.26 37.74 3.96
N VAL A 274 3.48 38.01 3.53
CA VAL A 274 4.67 38.18 4.37
C VAL A 274 5.28 39.57 4.15
N ASP A 275 5.78 40.15 5.26
CA ASP A 275 6.57 41.35 5.21
C ASP A 275 7.82 41.15 4.34
N ARG A 276 8.23 42.20 3.55
CA ARG A 276 9.31 42.08 2.56
C ARG A 276 10.68 41.84 3.18
N GLU A 277 10.91 42.33 4.39
CA GLU A 277 12.18 42.25 5.10
C GLU A 277 12.21 41.15 6.15
N ASN A 278 11.04 40.83 6.77
CA ASN A 278 10.95 39.89 7.87
C ASN A 278 9.88 38.79 7.60
N PRO A 279 10.26 37.58 7.17
CA PRO A 279 9.32 36.52 6.86
C PRO A 279 8.48 36.03 8.06
N SER A 280 8.85 36.40 9.31
CA SER A 280 8.07 36.04 10.49
C SER A 280 6.92 37.02 10.76
N LYS A 281 6.89 38.17 10.07
CA LYS A 281 5.80 39.16 10.17
C LYS A 281 4.80 38.98 9.04
N PRO A 282 3.48 38.97 9.34
CA PRO A 282 2.45 38.99 8.31
C PRO A 282 2.34 40.40 7.68
N ASP A 283 2.19 40.45 6.38
CA ASP A 283 1.64 41.55 5.60
C ASP A 283 0.33 41.06 4.96
N LEU A 284 -0.79 41.48 5.51
CA LEU A 284 -2.11 41.01 5.14
C LEU A 284 -2.81 41.87 4.08
N ALA A 285 -2.14 42.86 3.47
CA ALA A 285 -2.77 43.77 2.52
C ALA A 285 -3.36 42.99 1.31
N GLU A 286 -2.54 42.20 0.61
CA GLU A 286 -3.00 41.40 -0.54
C GLU A 286 -3.97 40.25 -0.12
N PRO A 287 -3.75 39.48 0.97
CA PRO A 287 -4.74 38.55 1.49
C PRO A 287 -6.11 39.15 1.77
N ILE A 288 -6.17 40.34 2.41
CA ILE A 288 -7.42 41.06 2.68
C ILE A 288 -8.10 41.48 1.38
N GLU A 289 -7.35 41.91 0.37
CA GLU A 289 -7.89 42.24 -0.94
C GLU A 289 -8.58 41.02 -1.60
N LEU A 290 -7.97 39.82 -1.52
CA LEU A 290 -8.58 38.57 -2.02
C LEU A 290 -9.86 38.19 -1.28
N VAL A 291 -9.88 38.34 0.04
CA VAL A 291 -11.09 38.03 0.82
C VAL A 291 -12.20 39.03 0.51
N ARG A 292 -11.86 40.32 0.34
CA ARG A 292 -12.83 41.34 -0.13
C ARG A 292 -13.34 41.06 -1.53
N PHE A 293 -12.47 40.59 -2.43
CA PHE A 293 -12.91 40.13 -3.75
C PHE A 293 -13.91 38.97 -3.64
N LEU A 294 -13.63 37.90 -2.84
CA LEU A 294 -14.58 36.81 -2.60
C LEU A 294 -15.94 37.33 -2.10
N ARG A 295 -15.91 38.25 -1.14
CA ARG A 295 -17.13 38.88 -0.61
C ARG A 295 -17.89 39.63 -1.74
N ALA A 296 -17.19 40.42 -2.56
CA ALA A 296 -17.78 41.14 -3.68
C ALA A 296 -18.37 40.18 -4.73
N GLN A 297 -17.83 38.97 -4.87
CA GLN A 297 -18.41 37.90 -5.69
C GLN A 297 -19.59 37.19 -4.98
N GLY A 298 -20.03 37.65 -3.82
CA GLY A 298 -21.17 37.13 -3.08
C GLY A 298 -20.86 35.87 -2.24
N SER A 299 -19.57 35.59 -1.94
CA SER A 299 -19.26 34.56 -0.96
C SER A 299 -19.60 35.00 0.44
N ALA A 300 -20.34 34.15 1.17
CA ALA A 300 -20.77 34.45 2.54
C ALA A 300 -19.78 33.94 3.60
N LEU A 301 -18.77 33.15 3.23
CA LEU A 301 -17.81 32.56 4.14
C LEU A 301 -16.43 32.39 3.47
N VAL A 302 -15.38 32.33 4.30
CA VAL A 302 -14.00 32.01 3.88
C VAL A 302 -13.28 31.22 4.98
N ASN A 303 -12.49 30.21 4.59
CA ASN A 303 -11.66 29.45 5.52
C ASN A 303 -10.21 29.99 5.46
N VAL A 304 -9.72 30.52 6.57
CA VAL A 304 -8.39 31.11 6.69
C VAL A 304 -7.41 30.09 7.26
N THR A 305 -6.25 29.94 6.62
CA THR A 305 -5.13 29.15 7.12
C THR A 305 -3.81 29.89 6.94
N ILE A 306 -2.74 29.41 7.59
CA ILE A 306 -1.40 30.01 7.55
C ILE A 306 -0.34 28.90 7.41
N GLY A 307 0.87 29.29 6.99
CA GLY A 307 2.02 28.37 6.87
C GLY A 307 1.88 27.32 5.77
N ASN A 308 2.93 26.52 5.64
CA ASN A 308 2.99 25.40 4.70
C ASN A 308 3.24 24.09 5.46
N PRO A 309 2.34 23.08 5.39
CA PRO A 309 2.48 21.83 6.11
C PRO A 309 3.70 21.00 5.68
N TYR A 310 4.31 21.30 4.55
CA TYR A 310 5.49 20.62 4.02
C TYR A 310 6.81 21.36 4.31
N TYR A 311 6.77 22.65 4.62
CA TYR A 311 7.94 23.50 4.86
C TYR A 311 8.06 23.94 6.32
N ASN A 312 7.01 24.55 6.87
CA ASN A 312 6.96 25.06 8.26
C ASN A 312 5.70 24.57 8.99
N PRO A 313 5.56 23.25 9.20
CA PRO A 313 4.32 22.64 9.69
C PRO A 313 3.87 23.16 11.06
N HIS A 314 4.77 23.62 11.93
CA HIS A 314 4.46 24.21 13.24
C HIS A 314 3.70 25.56 13.11
N VAL A 315 4.00 26.33 12.06
CA VAL A 315 3.27 27.58 11.77
C VAL A 315 1.83 27.28 11.35
N ASN A 316 1.65 26.26 10.50
CA ASN A 316 0.33 25.86 10.00
C ASN A 316 -0.52 25.18 11.09
N ARG A 317 0.09 24.36 11.92
CA ARG A 317 -0.59 23.55 12.94
C ARG A 317 0.34 23.26 14.11
N PRO A 318 0.20 23.89 15.25
CA PRO A 318 0.95 23.54 16.44
C PRO A 318 0.81 22.05 16.80
N TYR A 319 1.87 21.41 17.30
CA TYR A 319 1.89 19.98 17.64
C TYR A 319 2.86 19.71 18.81
N ASP A 320 2.65 18.59 19.49
CA ASP A 320 3.56 18.08 20.52
C ASP A 320 4.78 17.41 19.89
N LEU A 321 4.51 16.55 18.89
CA LEU A 321 5.54 15.78 18.20
C LEU A 321 5.47 16.05 16.69
N PRO A 322 6.63 16.25 16.03
CA PRO A 322 6.72 16.30 14.59
C PRO A 322 6.49 14.92 13.96
N VAL A 323 6.45 14.85 12.65
CA VAL A 323 6.58 13.59 11.92
C VAL A 323 7.98 13.04 12.06
N ALA A 324 8.16 11.72 11.86
CA ALA A 324 9.45 11.06 11.95
C ALA A 324 10.51 11.74 11.07
N GLY A 325 11.70 11.91 11.63
CA GLY A 325 12.83 12.55 10.95
C GLY A 325 12.78 14.07 10.87
N ALA A 326 11.69 14.73 11.28
CA ALA A 326 11.63 16.18 11.32
C ALA A 326 12.09 16.71 12.68
N PRO A 327 12.81 17.86 12.73
CA PRO A 327 13.23 18.46 13.99
C PRO A 327 12.03 18.96 14.79
N VAL A 328 12.17 18.95 16.12
CA VAL A 328 11.22 19.63 17.01
C VAL A 328 11.44 21.14 16.86
N PRO A 329 10.40 21.94 16.57
CA PRO A 329 10.55 23.39 16.45
C PRO A 329 10.91 24.01 17.79
N GLU A 330 11.65 25.10 17.76
CA GLU A 330 11.99 25.84 18.99
C GLU A 330 10.80 26.60 19.57
N GLU A 331 9.84 26.96 18.70
CA GLU A 331 8.68 27.76 19.07
C GLU A 331 7.71 26.98 19.98
N ASN A 332 7.27 27.65 21.05
CA ASN A 332 6.22 27.15 21.91
C ASN A 332 4.88 27.04 21.12
N PRO A 333 4.20 25.87 21.13
CA PRO A 333 2.97 25.68 20.36
C PRO A 333 1.85 26.67 20.72
N LEU A 334 1.78 27.14 21.95
CA LEU A 334 0.77 28.14 22.36
C LEU A 334 1.01 29.52 21.71
N ILE A 335 2.28 29.88 21.44
CA ILE A 335 2.62 31.07 20.64
C ILE A 335 2.12 30.89 19.21
N GLY A 336 2.29 29.69 18.63
CA GLY A 336 1.74 29.36 17.31
C GLY A 336 0.20 29.49 17.27
N VAL A 337 -0.49 29.04 18.31
CA VAL A 337 -1.96 29.24 18.46
C VAL A 337 -2.30 30.73 18.49
N ALA A 338 -1.58 31.53 19.31
CA ALA A 338 -1.85 32.96 19.44
C ALA A 338 -1.63 33.71 18.11
N ARG A 339 -0.54 33.37 17.39
CA ARG A 339 -0.29 33.93 16.06
C ARG A 339 -1.44 33.62 15.10
N PHE A 340 -1.89 32.37 15.06
CA PHE A 340 -2.99 31.95 14.20
C PHE A 340 -4.26 32.76 14.52
N MET A 341 -4.66 32.83 15.80
CA MET A 341 -5.84 33.58 16.23
C MET A 341 -5.74 35.07 15.93
N GLY A 342 -4.57 35.68 16.13
CA GLY A 342 -4.32 37.10 15.82
C GLY A 342 -4.49 37.43 14.33
N ILE A 343 -4.04 36.54 13.44
CA ILE A 343 -4.24 36.68 11.98
C ILE A 343 -5.71 36.47 11.60
N VAL A 344 -6.37 35.45 12.13
CA VAL A 344 -7.80 35.22 11.88
C VAL A 344 -8.64 36.42 12.33
N ARG A 345 -8.36 37.01 13.50
CA ARG A 345 -9.01 38.24 13.98
C ARG A 345 -8.88 39.39 13.01
N GLN A 346 -7.66 39.62 12.47
CA GLN A 346 -7.44 40.72 11.50
C GLN A 346 -8.24 40.47 10.21
N MET A 347 -8.31 39.22 9.73
CA MET A 347 -9.11 38.84 8.58
C MET A 347 -10.60 39.05 8.84
N GLN A 348 -11.14 38.63 10.00
CA GLN A 348 -12.54 38.85 10.36
C GLN A 348 -12.87 40.34 10.49
N THR A 349 -11.99 41.14 11.07
CA THR A 349 -12.16 42.62 11.18
C THR A 349 -12.21 43.28 9.81
N ALA A 350 -11.44 42.77 8.83
CA ALA A 350 -11.40 43.33 7.47
C ALA A 350 -12.68 43.04 6.65
N VAL A 351 -13.45 42.02 7.03
CA VAL A 351 -14.71 41.60 6.37
C VAL A 351 -15.79 41.23 7.42
N PRO A 352 -16.30 42.20 8.17
CA PRO A 352 -17.20 41.94 9.31
C PRO A 352 -18.52 41.25 8.92
N ASP A 353 -18.97 41.43 7.70
CA ASP A 353 -20.22 40.84 7.17
C ASP A 353 -20.03 39.49 6.47
N MET A 354 -18.82 38.93 6.48
CA MET A 354 -18.50 37.62 5.93
C MET A 354 -18.02 36.68 7.04
N ALA A 355 -18.51 35.47 7.09
CA ALA A 355 -18.10 34.53 8.11
C ALA A 355 -16.69 34.03 7.85
N VAL A 356 -15.74 34.32 8.73
CA VAL A 356 -14.38 33.81 8.72
C VAL A 356 -14.32 32.55 9.59
N ILE A 357 -13.77 31.46 9.03
CA ILE A 357 -13.51 30.21 9.73
C ILE A 357 -12.05 30.18 10.12
N GLY A 358 -11.78 30.06 11.42
CA GLY A 358 -10.45 29.91 11.98
C GLY A 358 -10.13 28.45 12.35
N GLY A 359 -8.91 28.01 12.08
CA GLY A 359 -8.37 26.71 12.49
C GLY A 359 -7.30 26.86 13.58
N GLY A 360 -6.49 25.81 13.78
CA GLY A 360 -5.31 25.86 14.68
C GLY A 360 -5.60 25.45 16.14
N TYR A 361 -6.82 25.11 16.49
CA TYR A 361 -7.23 24.81 17.87
C TYR A 361 -6.81 23.41 18.39
N SER A 362 -6.49 22.45 17.55
CA SER A 362 -6.38 21.03 17.97
C SER A 362 -5.33 20.77 19.05
N TRP A 363 -4.28 21.59 19.14
CA TRP A 363 -3.26 21.47 20.18
C TRP A 363 -3.79 21.72 21.59
N LEU A 364 -4.84 22.54 21.73
CA LEU A 364 -5.46 22.85 23.03
C LEU A 364 -6.27 21.68 23.62
N ARG A 365 -6.33 20.55 22.91
CA ARG A 365 -7.00 19.33 23.35
C ARG A 365 -8.43 19.59 23.85
N GLN A 366 -8.74 19.19 25.11
CA GLN A 366 -10.07 19.38 25.72
C GLN A 366 -10.45 20.85 25.95
N PHE A 367 -9.50 21.78 25.96
CA PHE A 367 -9.73 23.21 26.20
C PHE A 367 -9.90 24.04 24.91
N PHE A 368 -9.87 23.39 23.73
CA PHE A 368 -10.09 24.13 22.49
C PHE A 368 -11.45 24.86 22.46
N PRO A 369 -12.55 24.28 22.99
CA PRO A 369 -13.85 24.98 22.97
C PRO A 369 -13.83 26.24 23.81
N ASN A 370 -13.08 26.27 24.89
CA ASN A 370 -13.00 27.43 25.78
C ASN A 370 -12.36 28.66 25.10
N LEU A 371 -11.27 28.45 24.33
CA LEU A 371 -10.67 29.48 23.50
C LEU A 371 -11.57 29.85 22.32
N ALA A 372 -12.16 28.86 21.65
CA ALA A 372 -13.04 29.07 20.50
C ALA A 372 -14.28 29.90 20.86
N ALA A 373 -14.95 29.57 21.98
CA ALA A 373 -16.10 30.31 22.47
C ALA A 373 -15.77 31.77 22.79
N GLU A 374 -14.64 32.02 23.42
CA GLU A 374 -14.19 33.38 23.70
C GLU A 374 -13.90 34.17 22.42
N ASN A 375 -13.27 33.53 21.41
CA ASN A 375 -13.01 34.18 20.12
C ASN A 375 -14.34 34.55 19.40
N VAL A 376 -15.34 33.65 19.44
CA VAL A 376 -16.66 33.92 18.89
C VAL A 376 -17.33 35.08 19.65
N ARG A 377 -17.33 35.05 20.98
CA ARG A 377 -17.90 36.07 21.84
C ARG A 377 -17.30 37.48 21.60
N ARG A 378 -15.99 37.51 21.31
CA ARG A 378 -15.28 38.77 20.96
C ARG A 378 -15.47 39.20 19.48
N GLY A 379 -16.15 38.40 18.67
CA GLY A 379 -16.29 38.65 17.23
C GLY A 379 -14.95 38.51 16.46
N TRP A 380 -13.98 37.74 17.00
CA TRP A 380 -12.70 37.51 16.35
C TRP A 380 -12.76 36.45 15.29
N VAL A 381 -13.77 35.60 15.35
CA VAL A 381 -14.05 34.54 14.39
C VAL A 381 -15.56 34.30 14.35
N SER A 382 -16.08 33.93 13.18
CA SER A 382 -17.50 33.58 13.05
C SER A 382 -17.73 32.08 13.25
N LEU A 383 -16.85 31.23 12.75
CA LEU A 383 -16.97 29.78 12.76
C LEU A 383 -15.65 29.11 13.19
N VAL A 384 -15.76 27.96 13.86
CA VAL A 384 -14.64 27.27 14.52
C VAL A 384 -14.28 25.99 13.78
N GLY A 385 -13.08 25.94 13.22
CA GLY A 385 -12.59 24.84 12.41
C GLY A 385 -11.93 23.73 13.23
N MET A 386 -12.44 22.52 13.08
CA MET A 386 -11.86 21.29 13.62
C MET A 386 -11.11 20.56 12.50
N GLY A 387 -9.76 20.55 12.53
CA GLY A 387 -8.94 19.75 11.61
C GLY A 387 -8.68 18.37 12.21
N ARG A 388 -7.46 18.15 12.74
CA ARG A 388 -7.07 16.88 13.37
C ARG A 388 -8.00 16.42 14.51
N MET A 389 -8.68 17.37 15.17
CA MET A 389 -9.70 17.07 16.19
C MET A 389 -10.85 16.27 15.58
N ALA A 390 -11.30 16.58 14.36
CA ALA A 390 -12.37 15.82 13.70
C ALA A 390 -11.96 14.36 13.40
N PHE A 391 -10.70 14.07 13.09
CA PHE A 391 -10.23 12.70 12.97
C PHE A 391 -10.23 11.93 14.29
N ALA A 392 -9.81 12.61 15.38
CA ALA A 392 -9.71 11.99 16.69
C ALA A 392 -11.06 11.84 17.38
N TYR A 393 -11.86 12.89 17.34
CA TYR A 393 -13.13 13.03 18.05
C TYR A 393 -14.20 13.66 17.15
N PRO A 394 -14.70 12.91 16.15
CA PRO A 394 -15.68 13.43 15.20
C PRO A 394 -16.95 13.95 15.87
N ASP A 395 -17.38 13.34 16.96
CA ASP A 395 -18.57 13.68 17.74
C ASP A 395 -18.33 14.75 18.83
N ALA A 396 -17.23 15.48 18.78
CA ALA A 396 -16.95 16.57 19.72
C ALA A 396 -18.06 17.64 19.80
N PRO A 397 -18.68 18.12 18.69
CA PRO A 397 -19.78 19.09 18.79
C PRO A 397 -21.01 18.56 19.53
N ARG A 398 -21.38 17.29 19.29
CA ARG A 398 -22.48 16.63 19.99
C ARG A 398 -22.15 16.41 21.46
N ALA A 399 -20.95 15.91 21.77
CA ALA A 399 -20.52 15.67 23.14
C ALA A 399 -20.51 16.97 23.98
N LEU A 400 -20.09 18.08 23.39
CA LEU A 400 -20.14 19.38 24.07
C LEU A 400 -21.58 19.81 24.34
N ARG A 401 -22.51 19.61 23.41
CA ARG A 401 -23.94 19.92 23.61
C ARG A 401 -24.56 19.05 24.69
N GLU A 402 -24.22 17.76 24.75
CA GLU A 402 -24.80 16.77 25.66
C GLU A 402 -24.17 16.81 27.06
N HIS A 403 -22.88 17.08 27.15
CA HIS A 403 -22.12 16.94 28.40
C HIS A 403 -21.44 18.23 28.88
N GLY A 404 -21.48 19.32 28.09
CA GLY A 404 -20.85 20.59 28.41
C GLY A 404 -19.32 20.58 28.43
N LYS A 405 -18.67 19.44 28.11
CA LYS A 405 -17.21 19.29 28.11
C LYS A 405 -16.78 18.18 27.16
N LEU A 406 -15.52 18.21 26.73
CA LEU A 406 -14.90 17.14 25.95
C LEU A 406 -14.27 16.11 26.88
N ASP A 407 -14.29 14.85 26.44
CA ASP A 407 -13.57 13.75 27.06
C ASP A 407 -12.08 13.84 26.69
N PRO A 408 -11.16 14.01 27.68
CA PRO A 408 -9.73 14.10 27.44
C PRO A 408 -9.12 12.87 26.77
N GLU A 409 -9.75 11.70 26.94
CA GLU A 409 -9.27 10.46 26.33
C GLU A 409 -9.60 10.36 24.82
N LYS A 410 -10.53 11.15 24.30
CA LYS A 410 -10.93 11.14 22.89
C LYS A 410 -10.32 12.27 22.08
N VAL A 411 -9.85 13.34 22.70
CA VAL A 411 -9.32 14.49 21.97
C VAL A 411 -8.04 14.20 21.19
N CYS A 412 -7.77 15.00 20.17
CA CYS A 412 -6.51 14.95 19.44
C CYS A 412 -5.33 15.28 20.35
N VAL A 413 -4.35 14.41 20.39
CA VAL A 413 -3.11 14.58 21.18
C VAL A 413 -1.97 15.24 20.42
N ALA A 414 -2.23 15.79 19.24
CA ALA A 414 -1.27 16.52 18.41
C ALA A 414 0.05 15.77 18.10
N CYS A 415 -0.01 14.43 18.00
CA CYS A 415 1.13 13.53 17.80
C CYS A 415 1.64 13.43 16.37
N SER A 416 1.02 14.11 15.42
CA SER A 416 1.31 14.10 13.98
C SER A 416 1.21 12.72 13.27
N ALA A 417 0.75 11.65 13.91
CA ALA A 417 0.64 10.31 13.32
C ALA A 417 -0.29 10.27 12.09
N CYS A 418 -1.37 11.05 12.07
CA CYS A 418 -2.25 11.18 10.90
C CYS A 418 -1.55 11.81 9.68
N THR A 419 -0.54 12.65 9.90
CA THR A 419 0.29 13.20 8.82
C THR A 419 1.37 12.20 8.42
N GLN A 420 1.94 11.50 9.39
CA GLN A 420 2.95 10.48 9.14
C GLN A 420 2.39 9.35 8.26
N ILE A 421 1.22 8.82 8.60
CA ILE A 421 0.57 7.76 7.82
C ILE A 421 0.34 8.19 6.36
N MET A 422 -0.04 9.46 6.13
CA MET A 422 -0.19 10.02 4.80
C MET A 422 1.16 10.14 4.07
N ARG A 423 2.23 10.57 4.75
CA ARG A 423 3.58 10.67 4.17
C ARG A 423 4.15 9.31 3.80
N ASP A 424 3.88 8.29 4.59
CA ASP A 424 4.28 6.91 4.34
C ASP A 424 3.38 6.23 3.28
N GLY A 425 2.48 6.99 2.64
CA GLY A 425 1.62 6.49 1.56
C GLY A 425 0.39 5.72 2.03
N GLY A 426 0.07 5.75 3.33
CA GLY A 426 -1.12 5.11 3.92
C GLY A 426 -2.39 5.93 3.75
N ARG A 427 -3.52 5.32 4.08
CA ARG A 427 -4.83 5.96 4.20
C ARG A 427 -4.89 6.68 5.53
N SER A 428 -5.23 7.99 5.52
CA SER A 428 -5.08 8.85 6.68
C SER A 428 -6.31 8.88 7.59
N GLY A 429 -6.04 8.88 8.90
CA GLY A 429 -7.01 9.01 9.98
C GLY A 429 -6.31 9.12 11.32
N CYS A 430 -7.04 9.06 12.42
CA CYS A 430 -6.43 9.17 13.75
C CYS A 430 -5.89 7.82 14.23
N VAL A 431 -4.57 7.65 14.21
CA VAL A 431 -3.93 6.40 14.65
C VAL A 431 -4.24 6.05 16.11
N PRO A 432 -4.08 6.96 17.13
CA PRO A 432 -4.32 6.57 18.51
C PRO A 432 -5.79 6.51 18.94
N ARG A 433 -6.73 7.21 18.23
CA ARG A 433 -8.14 7.27 18.62
C ARG A 433 -9.08 6.42 17.77
N ASP A 434 -8.58 5.93 16.66
CA ASP A 434 -9.25 5.00 15.74
C ASP A 434 -8.26 3.89 15.37
N ALA A 435 -7.63 3.31 16.41
CA ALA A 435 -6.49 2.41 16.31
C ALA A 435 -6.82 1.13 15.55
N GLU A 436 -8.02 0.58 15.74
CA GLU A 436 -8.49 -0.63 15.05
C GLU A 436 -8.34 -0.52 13.53
N VAL A 437 -8.60 0.67 12.96
CA VAL A 437 -8.52 0.90 11.52
C VAL A 437 -7.14 1.41 11.09
N TYR A 438 -6.56 2.37 11.83
CA TYR A 438 -5.41 3.12 11.32
C TYR A 438 -4.06 2.71 11.91
N GLU A 439 -4.02 1.99 13.03
CA GLU A 439 -2.75 1.53 13.60
C GLU A 439 -2.07 0.47 12.71
N PRO A 440 -2.78 -0.54 12.16
CA PRO A 440 -2.18 -1.48 11.22
C PRO A 440 -1.61 -0.80 9.97
N ILE A 441 -2.36 0.15 9.39
CA ILE A 441 -1.92 0.91 8.21
C ILE A 441 -0.67 1.75 8.53
N TYR A 442 -0.64 2.38 9.72
CA TYR A 442 0.50 3.16 10.20
C TYR A 442 1.75 2.28 10.38
N LYS A 443 1.61 1.15 11.07
CA LYS A 443 2.71 0.20 11.30
C LYS A 443 3.28 -0.32 9.99
N GLN A 444 2.43 -0.69 9.05
CA GLN A 444 2.86 -1.14 7.72
C GLN A 444 3.60 -0.04 6.96
N GLY A 445 3.04 1.19 6.90
CA GLY A 445 3.68 2.32 6.23
C GLY A 445 5.05 2.66 6.83
N ARG A 446 5.15 2.66 8.18
CA ARG A 446 6.44 2.90 8.87
C ARG A 446 7.45 1.80 8.59
N ALA A 447 7.04 0.55 8.53
CA ALA A 447 7.94 -0.56 8.21
C ALA A 447 8.54 -0.45 6.80
N GLU A 448 7.82 0.17 5.86
CA GLU A 448 8.26 0.35 4.47
C GLU A 448 8.92 1.71 4.20
N ALA A 449 8.94 2.60 5.16
CA ALA A 449 9.53 3.93 5.01
C ALA A 449 11.06 3.87 4.85
N LEU A 450 11.62 4.75 4.01
CA LEU A 450 13.04 4.74 3.66
C LEU A 450 13.97 4.85 4.86
N ASP A 451 13.67 5.72 5.82
CA ASP A 451 14.45 5.88 7.05
C ASP A 451 14.49 4.59 7.87
N THR A 452 13.36 3.91 7.99
CA THR A 452 13.25 2.62 8.68
C THR A 452 14.03 1.53 7.95
N ILE A 453 13.94 1.46 6.63
CA ILE A 453 14.69 0.50 5.79
C ILE A 453 16.21 0.68 5.96
N LEU A 454 16.68 1.93 5.95
CA LEU A 454 18.10 2.23 6.15
C LEU A 454 18.56 1.79 7.56
N GLU A 455 17.78 2.09 8.60
CA GLU A 455 18.09 1.66 9.96
C GLU A 455 18.08 0.13 10.11
N MET A 456 17.11 -0.56 9.54
CA MET A 456 17.09 -2.03 9.51
C MET A 456 18.34 -2.60 8.85
N ALA A 457 18.75 -2.05 7.70
CA ALA A 457 19.93 -2.53 6.96
C ALA A 457 21.24 -2.29 7.75
N LYS A 458 21.39 -1.15 8.42
CA LYS A 458 22.54 -0.84 9.29
C LYS A 458 22.71 -1.82 10.45
N THR A 459 21.67 -2.56 10.82
CA THR A 459 21.78 -3.57 11.88
C THR A 459 22.58 -4.81 11.45
N CYS A 460 22.89 -4.99 10.16
CA CYS A 460 23.68 -6.09 9.67
C CYS A 460 25.15 -5.98 10.13
N ARG A 461 25.68 -7.09 10.64
CA ARG A 461 27.08 -7.15 11.16
C ARG A 461 28.14 -7.28 10.09
N GLN A 462 27.77 -7.43 8.82
CA GLN A 462 28.72 -7.62 7.70
C GLN A 462 29.75 -8.75 7.99
N CYS A 463 29.24 -9.93 8.37
CA CYS A 463 30.07 -11.08 8.81
C CYS A 463 31.02 -11.54 7.70
N ASN A 464 32.27 -11.90 8.04
CA ASN A 464 33.24 -12.48 7.12
C ASN A 464 32.84 -13.90 6.69
N ASP A 465 32.27 -14.69 7.61
CA ASP A 465 31.68 -16.01 7.34
C ASP A 465 30.17 -15.96 7.64
N PRO A 466 29.36 -15.55 6.65
CA PRO A 466 27.94 -15.28 6.86
C PRO A 466 27.10 -16.56 6.79
N THR A 467 26.76 -17.14 7.92
CA THR A 467 25.89 -18.33 8.02
C THR A 467 24.52 -18.13 7.34
N CYS A 468 24.03 -16.89 7.25
CA CYS A 468 22.81 -16.57 6.52
C CYS A 468 22.92 -16.85 5.00
N VAL A 469 24.11 -16.71 4.42
CA VAL A 469 24.39 -17.08 3.01
C VAL A 469 24.32 -18.60 2.84
N GLY A 470 24.94 -19.33 3.76
CA GLY A 470 24.93 -20.81 3.74
C GLY A 470 23.55 -21.42 3.90
N GLN A 471 22.65 -20.73 4.61
CA GLN A 471 21.25 -21.14 4.78
C GLN A 471 20.33 -20.71 3.61
N CYS A 472 20.82 -19.85 2.72
CA CYS A 472 20.09 -19.48 1.51
C CYS A 472 20.35 -20.51 0.41
N PRO A 473 19.33 -21.23 -0.10
CA PRO A 473 19.53 -22.20 -1.19
C PRO A 473 20.21 -21.63 -2.43
N ALA A 474 19.91 -20.38 -2.78
CA ALA A 474 20.54 -19.68 -3.91
C ALA A 474 21.87 -19.01 -3.54
N GLN A 475 22.31 -19.10 -2.29
CA GLN A 475 23.56 -18.52 -1.79
C GLN A 475 23.71 -17.03 -2.12
N VAL A 476 22.64 -16.27 -1.95
CA VAL A 476 22.62 -14.81 -2.13
C VAL A 476 23.62 -14.16 -1.18
N ASN A 477 24.48 -13.27 -1.70
CA ASN A 477 25.43 -12.53 -0.86
C ASN A 477 24.71 -11.49 0.01
N ILE A 478 24.14 -11.96 1.12
CA ILE A 478 23.28 -11.18 2.02
C ILE A 478 24.00 -9.99 2.63
N PRO A 479 25.22 -10.12 3.21
CA PRO A 479 25.94 -8.96 3.74
C PRO A 479 26.16 -7.89 2.68
N LYS A 480 26.54 -8.26 1.47
CA LYS A 480 26.82 -7.31 0.37
C LYS A 480 25.58 -6.51 -0.02
N PHE A 481 24.42 -7.17 -0.29
CA PHE A 481 23.23 -6.42 -0.69
C PHE A 481 22.65 -5.58 0.46
N VAL A 482 22.67 -6.09 1.69
CA VAL A 482 22.21 -5.34 2.87
C VAL A 482 23.12 -4.15 3.16
N GLY A 483 24.45 -4.32 2.99
CA GLY A 483 25.43 -3.23 3.08
C GLY A 483 25.14 -2.13 2.07
N PHE A 484 24.88 -2.47 0.82
CA PHE A 484 24.50 -1.50 -0.20
C PHE A 484 23.20 -0.76 0.14
N ILE A 485 22.19 -1.44 0.71
CA ILE A 485 20.98 -0.75 1.19
C ILE A 485 21.35 0.24 2.29
N ALA A 486 22.16 -0.14 3.28
CA ALA A 486 22.57 0.73 4.37
C ALA A 486 23.31 2.00 3.89
N GLU A 487 24.01 1.90 2.76
CA GLU A 487 24.73 3.00 2.10
C GLU A 487 23.83 3.81 1.13
N GLY A 488 22.55 3.43 0.94
CA GLY A 488 21.66 4.06 -0.03
C GLY A 488 21.94 3.69 -1.50
N LYS A 489 22.79 2.70 -1.75
CA LYS A 489 23.16 2.17 -3.07
C LYS A 489 22.17 1.07 -3.48
N PHE A 490 20.93 1.48 -3.75
CA PHE A 490 19.82 0.52 -3.95
C PHE A 490 19.93 -0.27 -5.25
N ARG A 491 20.51 0.34 -6.30
CA ARG A 491 20.72 -0.33 -7.58
C ARG A 491 21.71 -1.47 -7.44
N GLU A 492 22.85 -1.21 -6.81
CA GLU A 492 23.90 -2.19 -6.54
C GLU A 492 23.39 -3.31 -5.62
N ALA A 493 22.52 -2.98 -4.66
CA ALA A 493 21.88 -3.97 -3.82
C ALA A 493 21.00 -4.93 -4.64
N TYR A 494 20.18 -4.40 -5.55
CA TYR A 494 19.32 -5.17 -6.42
C TYR A 494 20.12 -6.04 -7.39
N ASP A 495 21.16 -5.49 -8.02
CA ASP A 495 22.02 -6.23 -8.94
C ASP A 495 22.72 -7.39 -8.21
N THR A 496 23.19 -7.18 -6.97
CA THR A 496 23.78 -8.23 -6.11
C THR A 496 22.80 -9.38 -5.84
N LEU A 497 21.55 -9.09 -5.58
CA LEU A 497 20.52 -10.12 -5.41
C LEU A 497 20.39 -10.99 -6.67
N ARG A 498 20.44 -10.37 -7.84
CA ARG A 498 20.25 -11.02 -9.14
C ARG A 498 21.46 -11.79 -9.64
N GLU A 499 22.63 -11.59 -9.09
CA GLU A 499 23.82 -12.38 -9.42
C GLU A 499 23.58 -13.89 -9.23
N SER A 500 22.87 -14.26 -8.17
CA SER A 500 22.62 -15.66 -7.79
C SER A 500 21.14 -16.07 -7.78
N ASN A 501 20.20 -15.12 -7.76
CA ASN A 501 18.78 -15.39 -7.72
C ASN A 501 18.01 -14.57 -8.77
N VAL A 502 17.66 -15.21 -9.89
CA VAL A 502 16.94 -14.54 -10.99
C VAL A 502 15.52 -14.12 -10.62
N LEU A 503 14.93 -14.73 -9.58
CA LEU A 503 13.60 -14.43 -9.05
C LEU A 503 13.70 -13.80 -7.65
N ALA A 504 14.57 -12.81 -7.50
CA ALA A 504 14.84 -12.16 -6.22
C ALA A 504 13.61 -11.42 -5.68
N ALA A 505 12.80 -10.77 -6.52
CA ALA A 505 11.59 -10.10 -6.11
C ALA A 505 10.54 -11.11 -5.61
N VAL A 506 10.28 -12.19 -6.37
CA VAL A 506 9.37 -13.27 -5.94
C VAL A 506 9.82 -13.85 -4.61
N CYS A 507 11.09 -14.16 -4.46
CA CYS A 507 11.67 -14.71 -3.21
C CYS A 507 11.51 -13.74 -2.02
N GLY A 508 11.55 -12.43 -2.25
CA GLY A 508 11.27 -11.41 -1.22
C GLY A 508 9.84 -11.45 -0.66
N TYR A 509 8.91 -12.09 -1.37
CA TYR A 509 7.53 -12.29 -0.91
C TYR A 509 7.31 -13.67 -0.27
N VAL A 510 7.88 -14.75 -0.85
CA VAL A 510 7.45 -16.12 -0.54
C VAL A 510 8.50 -17.00 0.14
N CYS A 511 9.73 -16.55 0.33
CA CYS A 511 10.74 -17.32 1.06
C CYS A 511 10.39 -17.44 2.54
N PRO A 512 10.49 -18.64 3.12
CA PRO A 512 10.36 -18.83 4.56
C PRO A 512 11.68 -18.43 5.25
N ALA A 513 11.93 -17.12 5.31
CA ALA A 513 13.21 -16.58 5.77
C ALA A 513 13.51 -16.95 7.22
N GLU A 514 12.48 -17.12 8.04
CA GLU A 514 12.52 -17.51 9.45
C GLU A 514 13.09 -18.92 9.68
N VAL A 515 13.08 -19.78 8.67
CA VAL A 515 13.71 -21.11 8.70
C VAL A 515 14.87 -21.26 7.72
N GLN A 516 15.23 -20.18 7.01
CA GLN A 516 16.35 -20.11 6.05
C GLN A 516 17.36 -19.02 6.47
N CYS A 517 17.49 -17.96 5.67
CA CYS A 517 18.55 -16.95 5.84
C CYS A 517 18.44 -16.18 7.17
N GLU A 518 17.23 -15.85 7.64
CA GLU A 518 17.06 -15.17 8.92
C GLU A 518 17.34 -16.09 10.10
N ALA A 519 16.99 -17.39 10.01
CA ALA A 519 17.41 -18.40 10.98
C ALA A 519 18.93 -18.59 11.02
N GLY A 520 19.61 -18.37 9.90
CA GLY A 520 21.09 -18.38 9.83
C GLY A 520 21.74 -17.07 10.30
N CYS A 521 20.97 -16.05 10.68
CA CYS A 521 21.56 -14.78 11.11
C CYS A 521 22.12 -14.90 12.53
N ILE A 522 23.42 -14.64 12.71
CA ILE A 522 24.09 -14.72 14.01
C ILE A 522 23.42 -13.87 15.09
N LYS A 523 22.74 -12.79 14.70
CA LYS A 523 22.00 -11.93 15.64
C LYS A 523 20.86 -12.63 16.37
N GLN A 524 20.29 -13.70 15.83
CA GLN A 524 19.23 -14.45 16.52
C GLN A 524 19.60 -14.91 17.95
N HIS A 525 20.89 -15.07 18.22
CA HIS A 525 21.38 -15.56 19.50
C HIS A 525 21.47 -14.47 20.61
N TYR A 526 21.37 -13.19 20.26
CA TYR A 526 21.54 -12.10 21.23
C TYR A 526 20.77 -10.81 20.92
N SER A 527 20.00 -10.77 19.82
CA SER A 527 19.21 -9.60 19.40
C SER A 527 18.15 -10.03 18.38
N PHE A 528 17.43 -9.07 17.85
CA PHE A 528 16.55 -9.31 16.70
C PHE A 528 17.38 -9.59 15.43
N THR A 529 16.96 -10.53 14.62
CA THR A 529 17.56 -10.83 13.33
C THR A 529 17.48 -9.64 12.38
N VAL A 530 18.38 -9.60 11.40
CA VAL A 530 18.23 -8.66 10.28
C VAL A 530 17.00 -9.11 9.46
N PRO A 531 16.03 -8.23 9.16
CA PRO A 531 14.84 -8.62 8.38
C PRO A 531 15.17 -8.74 6.90
N ILE A 532 15.92 -9.80 6.55
CA ILE A 532 16.55 -10.00 5.25
C ILE A 532 15.51 -10.07 4.13
N ARG A 533 14.45 -10.86 4.32
CA ARG A 533 13.36 -10.99 3.35
C ARG A 533 12.65 -9.66 3.11
N HIS A 534 12.43 -8.88 4.18
CA HIS A 534 11.80 -7.56 4.07
C HIS A 534 12.68 -6.56 3.28
N LEU A 535 13.96 -6.51 3.55
CA LEU A 535 14.93 -5.68 2.82
C LEU A 535 15.02 -6.08 1.34
N GLN A 536 15.09 -7.38 1.06
CA GLN A 536 15.05 -7.92 -0.31
C GLN A 536 13.77 -7.53 -1.04
N ARG A 537 12.61 -7.71 -0.41
CA ARG A 537 11.31 -7.32 -0.97
C ARG A 537 11.25 -5.82 -1.27
N TRP A 538 11.71 -5.00 -0.33
CA TRP A 538 11.68 -3.54 -0.47
C TRP A 538 12.53 -3.06 -1.65
N VAL A 539 13.79 -3.50 -1.75
CA VAL A 539 14.68 -3.07 -2.84
C VAL A 539 14.24 -3.61 -4.21
N SER A 540 13.69 -4.83 -4.24
CA SER A 540 13.15 -5.42 -5.47
C SER A 540 11.89 -4.68 -5.95
N ARG A 541 10.99 -4.29 -5.02
CA ARG A 541 9.82 -3.48 -5.35
C ARG A 541 10.24 -2.11 -5.88
N LYS A 542 11.22 -1.47 -5.25
CA LYS A 542 11.79 -0.21 -5.71
C LYS A 542 12.34 -0.33 -7.14
N ALA A 543 13.04 -1.42 -7.46
CA ALA A 543 13.54 -1.68 -8.81
C ALA A 543 12.42 -1.79 -9.85
N VAL A 544 11.31 -2.46 -9.51
CA VAL A 544 10.12 -2.56 -10.38
C VAL A 544 9.44 -1.20 -10.54
N ASP A 545 9.28 -0.45 -9.46
CA ASP A 545 8.59 0.84 -9.46
C ASP A 545 9.38 1.92 -10.23
N GLU A 546 10.69 1.88 -10.19
CA GLU A 546 11.58 2.80 -10.91
C GLU A 546 11.98 2.28 -12.32
N GLY A 547 11.47 1.13 -12.72
CA GLY A 547 11.70 0.56 -14.04
C GLY A 547 13.16 0.21 -14.31
N TRP A 548 13.90 -0.26 -13.29
CA TRP A 548 15.29 -0.64 -13.46
C TRP A 548 15.41 -1.83 -14.41
N ALA A 549 16.05 -1.63 -15.55
CA ALA A 549 16.43 -2.73 -16.41
C ALA A 549 17.35 -3.69 -15.65
N ALA A 550 17.25 -4.97 -15.92
CA ALA A 550 18.27 -5.91 -15.47
C ALA A 550 19.65 -5.42 -15.96
N ALA A 551 20.67 -5.49 -15.10
CA ALA A 551 22.04 -5.22 -15.55
C ALA A 551 22.34 -6.09 -16.79
N PRO A 552 22.99 -5.54 -17.83
CA PRO A 552 23.40 -6.33 -18.97
C PRO A 552 24.23 -7.53 -18.48
N ARG A 553 23.83 -8.73 -18.85
CA ARG A 553 24.61 -9.93 -18.53
C ARG A 553 25.75 -10.02 -19.53
N GLU A 554 26.93 -10.32 -19.02
CA GLU A 554 28.01 -10.76 -19.88
C GLU A 554 27.65 -12.15 -20.38
N PHE A 555 27.62 -12.31 -21.68
CA PHE A 555 27.37 -13.59 -22.34
C PHE A 555 28.70 -14.15 -22.84
N GLU A 556 28.94 -15.43 -22.54
CA GLU A 556 30.01 -16.16 -23.21
C GLU A 556 29.77 -16.25 -24.71
N PRO A 557 30.80 -16.39 -25.53
CA PRO A 557 30.67 -16.64 -26.96
C PRO A 557 29.71 -17.79 -27.25
N ALA A 558 29.05 -17.78 -28.39
CA ALA A 558 28.10 -18.82 -28.77
C ALA A 558 28.81 -20.18 -28.84
N SER A 559 28.30 -21.13 -28.07
CA SER A 559 28.90 -22.49 -27.96
C SER A 559 28.53 -23.40 -29.15
N GLY A 560 27.54 -22.98 -29.95
CA GLY A 560 26.96 -23.81 -31.00
C GLY A 560 26.06 -24.94 -30.49
N LYS A 561 25.88 -25.07 -29.16
CA LYS A 561 25.08 -26.12 -28.53
C LYS A 561 23.64 -25.65 -28.28
N ARG A 562 22.70 -26.56 -28.45
CA ARG A 562 21.24 -26.32 -28.27
C ARG A 562 20.72 -27.10 -27.08
N VAL A 563 20.06 -26.43 -26.16
CA VAL A 563 19.50 -27.05 -24.96
C VAL A 563 17.98 -26.85 -24.92
N ALA A 564 17.24 -27.94 -24.71
CA ALA A 564 15.79 -27.89 -24.44
C ALA A 564 15.54 -27.80 -22.94
N VAL A 565 14.81 -26.80 -22.51
CA VAL A 565 14.38 -26.62 -21.08
C VAL A 565 12.88 -26.80 -21.04
N ILE A 566 12.39 -27.80 -20.32
CA ILE A 566 10.98 -28.19 -20.25
C ILE A 566 10.36 -27.66 -18.96
N GLY A 567 9.55 -26.62 -19.07
CA GLY A 567 8.87 -25.90 -17.99
C GLY A 567 9.47 -24.51 -17.75
N ALA A 568 8.61 -23.47 -17.77
CA ALA A 568 8.96 -22.08 -17.48
C ALA A 568 8.64 -21.69 -16.02
N GLY A 569 8.69 -22.67 -15.11
CA GLY A 569 8.66 -22.43 -13.66
C GLY A 569 10.00 -21.89 -13.14
N PRO A 570 10.16 -21.68 -11.82
CA PRO A 570 11.36 -21.11 -11.23
C PRO A 570 12.65 -21.84 -11.60
N ALA A 571 12.66 -23.17 -11.60
CA ALA A 571 13.84 -23.96 -11.98
C ALA A 571 14.20 -23.78 -13.46
N GLY A 572 13.19 -23.84 -14.35
CA GLY A 572 13.41 -23.68 -15.78
C GLY A 572 13.86 -22.26 -16.16
N LEU A 573 13.28 -21.24 -15.57
CA LEU A 573 13.69 -19.84 -15.77
C LEU A 573 15.15 -19.60 -15.35
N ALA A 574 15.54 -20.13 -14.18
CA ALA A 574 16.90 -20.02 -13.68
C ALA A 574 17.90 -20.75 -14.58
N ALA A 575 17.55 -21.97 -15.00
CA ALA A 575 18.40 -22.76 -15.88
C ALA A 575 18.54 -22.13 -17.27
N ALA A 576 17.42 -21.75 -17.89
CA ALA A 576 17.43 -21.14 -19.22
C ALA A 576 18.29 -19.88 -19.27
N THR A 577 18.14 -19.01 -18.24
CA THR A 577 18.91 -17.78 -18.13
C THR A 577 20.41 -18.07 -17.95
N ARG A 578 20.75 -19.07 -17.12
CA ARG A 578 22.15 -19.42 -16.87
C ARG A 578 22.79 -20.08 -18.10
N LEU A 579 22.10 -20.96 -18.79
CA LEU A 579 22.54 -21.59 -20.04
C LEU A 579 22.78 -20.56 -21.15
N ALA A 580 21.85 -19.62 -21.31
CA ALA A 580 22.02 -18.51 -22.24
C ALA A 580 23.26 -17.68 -21.93
N ALA A 581 23.52 -17.37 -20.66
CA ALA A 581 24.71 -16.65 -20.22
C ALA A 581 26.02 -17.45 -20.52
N LEU A 582 25.97 -18.79 -20.46
CA LEU A 582 27.07 -19.68 -20.81
C LEU A 582 27.26 -19.91 -22.33
N GLY A 583 26.54 -19.18 -23.17
CA GLY A 583 26.67 -19.18 -24.62
C GLY A 583 25.85 -20.22 -25.36
N HIS A 584 24.93 -20.95 -24.68
CA HIS A 584 24.08 -21.95 -25.34
C HIS A 584 22.84 -21.33 -25.93
N ALA A 585 22.35 -21.90 -27.04
CA ALA A 585 21.01 -21.59 -27.58
C ALA A 585 19.97 -22.40 -26.82
N VAL A 586 19.03 -21.73 -26.17
CA VAL A 586 18.05 -22.36 -25.31
C VAL A 586 16.66 -22.29 -25.94
N THR A 587 15.97 -23.42 -25.97
CA THR A 587 14.52 -23.42 -26.26
C THR A 587 13.77 -23.77 -24.98
N LEU A 588 12.97 -22.82 -24.49
CA LEU A 588 12.16 -22.96 -23.29
C LEU A 588 10.74 -23.41 -23.70
N PHE A 589 10.37 -24.60 -23.29
CA PHE A 589 9.07 -25.22 -23.56
C PHE A 589 8.15 -25.01 -22.35
N ASP A 590 6.94 -24.51 -22.58
CA ASP A 590 5.90 -24.46 -21.55
C ASP A 590 4.51 -24.50 -22.18
N ARG A 591 3.56 -25.16 -21.52
CA ARG A 591 2.17 -25.27 -21.96
C ARG A 591 1.37 -24.00 -21.71
N ALA A 592 1.76 -23.22 -20.69
CA ALA A 592 1.10 -21.98 -20.33
C ALA A 592 1.67 -20.81 -21.12
N GLY A 593 0.85 -19.86 -21.51
CA GLY A 593 1.30 -18.65 -22.19
C GLY A 593 2.12 -17.73 -21.30
N ALA A 594 1.95 -17.82 -19.97
CA ALA A 594 2.65 -17.04 -18.96
C ALA A 594 3.71 -17.87 -18.22
N SER A 595 4.89 -17.30 -18.01
CA SER A 595 5.97 -17.92 -17.21
C SER A 595 5.71 -17.83 -15.72
N GLY A 596 6.23 -18.79 -14.94
CA GLY A 596 6.14 -18.78 -13.47
C GLY A 596 5.68 -20.10 -12.85
N GLY A 597 5.07 -20.99 -13.65
CA GLY A 597 4.64 -22.33 -13.19
C GLY A 597 3.67 -22.28 -12.02
N THR A 598 3.81 -23.20 -11.06
CA THR A 598 2.96 -23.30 -9.87
C THR A 598 2.95 -22.01 -9.03
N ALA A 599 4.04 -21.27 -8.98
CA ALA A 599 4.08 -19.98 -8.28
C ALA A 599 3.10 -18.96 -8.88
N GLN A 600 2.92 -18.95 -10.20
CA GLN A 600 1.94 -18.11 -10.89
C GLN A 600 0.50 -18.61 -10.68
N GLN A 601 0.30 -19.93 -10.66
CA GLN A 601 -1.03 -20.54 -10.66
C GLN A 601 -1.63 -20.64 -9.25
N ALA A 602 -0.84 -21.03 -8.26
CA ALA A 602 -1.33 -21.48 -6.96
C ALA A 602 -1.00 -20.55 -5.78
N ILE A 603 0.05 -19.72 -5.84
CA ILE A 603 0.31 -18.82 -4.72
C ILE A 603 -0.72 -17.68 -4.74
N PRO A 604 -1.48 -17.46 -3.64
CA PRO A 604 -2.48 -16.38 -3.58
C PRO A 604 -1.90 -15.00 -3.87
N ALA A 605 -2.71 -14.12 -4.49
CA ALA A 605 -2.25 -12.79 -4.91
C ALA A 605 -1.82 -11.89 -3.74
N GLU A 606 -2.38 -12.10 -2.56
CA GLU A 606 -2.02 -11.39 -1.33
C GLU A 606 -0.63 -11.74 -0.83
N ARG A 607 -0.25 -13.00 -1.03
CA ARG A 607 1.08 -13.51 -0.67
C ARG A 607 2.11 -13.22 -1.76
N LEU A 608 1.74 -13.38 -3.04
CA LEU A 608 2.57 -13.05 -4.18
C LEU A 608 1.75 -12.28 -5.22
N PRO A 609 1.83 -10.94 -5.28
CA PRO A 609 1.12 -10.16 -6.27
C PRO A 609 1.48 -10.60 -7.70
N ASN A 610 0.48 -10.89 -8.53
CA ASN A 610 0.65 -11.43 -9.89
C ASN A 610 1.62 -10.60 -10.73
N LEU A 611 1.54 -9.28 -10.61
CA LEU A 611 2.38 -8.34 -11.36
C LEU A 611 3.88 -8.48 -11.03
N VAL A 612 4.23 -8.86 -9.80
CA VAL A 612 5.64 -9.04 -9.37
C VAL A 612 6.27 -10.19 -10.13
N LEU A 613 5.62 -11.35 -10.12
CA LEU A 613 6.14 -12.54 -10.79
C LEU A 613 6.19 -12.34 -12.32
N GLN A 614 5.13 -11.79 -12.91
CA GLN A 614 5.07 -11.56 -14.35
C GLN A 614 6.18 -10.63 -14.81
N LYS A 615 6.32 -9.46 -14.18
CA LYS A 615 7.36 -8.48 -14.54
C LYS A 615 8.77 -9.04 -14.33
N GLU A 616 9.00 -9.78 -13.26
CA GLU A 616 10.32 -10.35 -12.99
C GLU A 616 10.66 -11.44 -14.02
N ALA A 617 9.73 -12.35 -14.33
CA ALA A 617 9.94 -13.39 -15.33
C ALA A 617 10.16 -12.80 -16.73
N GLU A 618 9.38 -11.78 -17.12
CA GLU A 618 9.55 -11.07 -18.39
C GLU A 618 10.92 -10.37 -18.47
N ALA A 619 11.32 -9.65 -17.42
CA ALA A 619 12.60 -8.96 -17.35
C ALA A 619 13.79 -9.96 -17.43
N VAL A 620 13.64 -11.13 -16.78
CA VAL A 620 14.62 -12.22 -16.83
C VAL A 620 14.80 -12.73 -18.26
N LEU A 621 13.70 -13.03 -18.94
CA LEU A 621 13.76 -13.54 -20.31
C LEU A 621 14.24 -12.47 -21.30
N ALA A 622 13.74 -11.24 -21.19
CA ALA A 622 14.17 -10.13 -22.03
C ALA A 622 15.66 -9.83 -21.90
N SER A 623 16.25 -10.02 -20.71
CA SER A 623 17.70 -9.84 -20.51
C SER A 623 18.59 -10.82 -21.29
N CYS A 624 18.00 -11.88 -21.82
CA CYS A 624 18.72 -12.92 -22.59
C CYS A 624 18.54 -12.77 -24.11
N GLY A 625 17.68 -11.87 -24.58
CA GLY A 625 17.45 -11.59 -25.99
C GLY A 625 17.11 -12.84 -26.82
N GLU A 626 17.70 -12.95 -28.01
CA GLU A 626 17.45 -14.04 -28.95
C GLU A 626 18.06 -15.39 -28.51
N ARG A 627 18.84 -15.44 -27.44
CA ARG A 627 19.43 -16.70 -26.94
C ARG A 627 18.43 -17.64 -26.29
N ILE A 628 17.26 -17.12 -25.90
CA ILE A 628 16.15 -17.93 -25.41
C ILE A 628 14.97 -17.82 -26.37
N THR A 629 14.62 -18.92 -27.00
CA THR A 629 13.40 -19.05 -27.81
C THR A 629 12.32 -19.72 -26.98
N ARG A 630 11.08 -19.20 -27.01
CA ARG A 630 9.94 -19.84 -26.33
C ARG A 630 9.13 -20.68 -27.29
N ARG A 631 8.70 -21.87 -26.84
CA ARG A 631 7.82 -22.79 -27.59
C ARG A 631 6.68 -23.25 -26.70
N GLY A 632 5.44 -22.98 -27.14
CA GLY A 632 4.22 -23.43 -26.46
C GLY A 632 4.00 -24.93 -26.70
N ALA A 633 4.63 -25.77 -25.92
CA ALA A 633 4.50 -27.22 -26.00
C ALA A 633 4.76 -27.90 -24.66
N VAL A 634 4.26 -29.11 -24.49
CA VAL A 634 4.51 -30.00 -23.35
C VAL A 634 5.20 -31.26 -23.81
N LEU A 635 5.82 -31.95 -22.87
CA LEU A 635 6.22 -33.34 -23.10
C LEU A 635 4.98 -34.24 -23.02
N ASP A 636 4.68 -34.92 -24.13
CA ASP A 636 3.56 -35.85 -24.29
C ASP A 636 4.00 -37.00 -25.25
N SER A 637 3.06 -37.78 -25.69
CA SER A 637 3.31 -38.86 -26.67
C SER A 637 3.86 -38.40 -28.02
N ARG A 638 3.69 -37.12 -28.40
CA ARG A 638 4.19 -36.52 -29.64
C ARG A 638 5.51 -35.79 -29.47
N CYS A 639 5.72 -35.21 -28.28
CA CYS A 639 6.94 -34.47 -27.94
C CYS A 639 7.64 -35.20 -26.79
N THR A 640 8.50 -36.15 -27.10
CA THR A 640 9.24 -36.95 -26.11
C THR A 640 10.70 -36.51 -26.04
N VAL A 641 11.42 -36.95 -25.02
CA VAL A 641 12.88 -36.74 -24.94
C VAL A 641 13.59 -37.26 -26.19
N ASN A 642 13.08 -38.36 -26.80
CA ASN A 642 13.68 -38.91 -28.04
C ASN A 642 13.50 -37.96 -29.22
N THR A 643 12.30 -37.39 -29.39
CA THR A 643 12.03 -36.44 -30.46
C THR A 643 12.84 -35.16 -30.33
N LEU A 644 13.09 -34.69 -29.11
CA LEU A 644 13.93 -33.52 -28.87
C LEU A 644 15.36 -33.77 -29.32
N PHE A 645 15.95 -34.89 -28.98
CA PHE A 645 17.29 -35.26 -29.51
C PHE A 645 17.29 -35.41 -31.03
N GLY A 646 16.20 -35.95 -31.60
CA GLY A 646 16.01 -36.02 -33.04
C GLY A 646 15.88 -34.68 -33.74
N GLU A 647 15.39 -33.64 -33.04
CA GLU A 647 15.37 -32.26 -33.48
C GLU A 647 16.73 -31.55 -33.36
N GLY A 648 17.74 -32.24 -32.86
CA GLY A 648 19.12 -31.74 -32.75
C GLY A 648 19.40 -30.95 -31.48
N PHE A 649 18.67 -31.17 -30.39
CA PHE A 649 19.11 -30.69 -29.07
C PHE A 649 20.23 -31.55 -28.54
N ASP A 650 21.24 -30.91 -27.98
CA ASP A 650 22.43 -31.57 -27.39
C ASP A 650 22.21 -32.02 -25.94
N ALA A 651 21.29 -31.36 -25.23
CA ALA A 651 20.90 -31.73 -23.86
C ALA A 651 19.43 -31.33 -23.60
N VAL A 652 18.81 -31.98 -22.61
CA VAL A 652 17.43 -31.71 -22.18
C VAL A 652 17.41 -31.53 -20.68
N LEU A 653 16.79 -30.45 -20.18
CA LEU A 653 16.48 -30.23 -18.77
C LEU A 653 14.99 -30.40 -18.52
N LEU A 654 14.62 -31.33 -17.65
CA LEU A 654 13.27 -31.53 -17.17
C LEU A 654 13.00 -30.67 -15.94
N ALA A 655 12.14 -29.63 -16.06
CA ALA A 655 11.77 -28.69 -15.01
C ALA A 655 10.26 -28.41 -15.01
N ALA A 656 9.45 -29.42 -15.41
CA ALA A 656 8.00 -29.29 -15.61
C ALA A 656 7.19 -29.24 -14.31
N GLY A 657 7.82 -29.47 -13.14
CA GLY A 657 7.12 -29.53 -11.86
C GLY A 657 6.25 -30.80 -11.74
N LEU A 658 5.31 -30.78 -10.77
CA LEU A 658 4.35 -31.87 -10.53
C LEU A 658 3.00 -31.48 -11.12
N GLY A 659 2.50 -32.27 -12.04
CA GLY A 659 1.30 -31.93 -12.83
C GLY A 659 -0.01 -32.43 -12.27
N LYS A 660 -0.01 -33.40 -11.33
CA LYS A 660 -1.19 -34.12 -10.89
C LYS A 660 -1.34 -34.09 -9.36
N SER A 661 -2.52 -33.72 -8.87
CA SER A 661 -2.83 -33.75 -7.44
C SER A 661 -3.08 -35.19 -6.97
N VAL A 662 -2.63 -35.50 -5.75
CA VAL A 662 -2.96 -36.75 -5.07
C VAL A 662 -4.37 -36.64 -4.51
N GLN A 663 -5.18 -37.68 -4.70
CA GLN A 663 -6.54 -37.74 -4.20
C GLN A 663 -6.66 -38.73 -3.05
N LEU A 664 -7.63 -38.54 -2.16
CA LEU A 664 -7.97 -39.51 -1.11
C LEU A 664 -8.53 -40.79 -1.80
N THR A 665 -7.93 -41.92 -1.50
CA THR A 665 -8.36 -43.21 -2.03
C THR A 665 -9.48 -43.77 -1.18
N GLY A 666 -10.67 -43.95 -1.74
CA GLY A 666 -11.82 -44.53 -1.01
C GLY A 666 -13.14 -44.43 -1.82
N SER A 667 -13.37 -43.36 -2.50
CA SER A 667 -14.60 -43.15 -3.28
C SER A 667 -14.56 -43.85 -4.65
N ALA A 668 -15.51 -44.77 -4.85
CA ALA A 668 -15.68 -45.46 -6.12
C ALA A 668 -16.27 -44.58 -7.24
N ARG A 669 -16.71 -43.34 -6.92
CA ARG A 669 -17.33 -42.39 -7.86
C ARG A 669 -16.85 -40.94 -7.59
N PRO A 670 -16.72 -40.09 -8.62
CA PRO A 670 -16.48 -38.68 -8.42
C PRO A 670 -17.59 -38.03 -7.59
N VAL A 671 -17.25 -37.27 -6.56
CA VAL A 671 -18.18 -36.55 -5.71
C VAL A 671 -18.11 -35.06 -6.10
N SER A 672 -19.23 -34.47 -6.50
CA SER A 672 -19.33 -33.03 -6.76
C SER A 672 -19.18 -32.25 -5.46
N GLY A 673 -18.30 -31.27 -5.41
CA GLY A 673 -17.92 -30.55 -4.19
C GLY A 673 -16.58 -31.01 -3.60
N VAL A 674 -15.83 -31.89 -4.29
CA VAL A 674 -14.43 -32.22 -3.95
C VAL A 674 -13.53 -31.69 -5.03
N VAL A 675 -12.53 -30.89 -4.67
CA VAL A 675 -11.60 -30.25 -5.59
C VAL A 675 -10.16 -30.36 -5.09
N SER A 676 -9.20 -30.35 -5.99
CA SER A 676 -7.79 -30.27 -5.61
C SER A 676 -7.42 -28.84 -5.18
N ALA A 677 -6.42 -28.73 -4.27
CA ALA A 677 -5.97 -27.41 -3.81
C ALA A 677 -5.44 -26.51 -4.94
N LEU A 678 -4.74 -27.06 -5.93
CA LEU A 678 -4.25 -26.28 -7.05
C LEU A 678 -5.38 -25.73 -7.94
N GLU A 679 -6.37 -26.57 -8.21
CA GLU A 679 -7.56 -26.16 -8.96
C GLU A 679 -8.32 -25.07 -8.19
N PHE A 680 -8.58 -25.31 -6.91
CA PHE A 680 -9.26 -24.35 -6.05
C PHE A 680 -8.54 -23.02 -5.99
N LEU A 681 -7.21 -23.01 -5.74
CA LEU A 681 -6.42 -21.78 -5.67
C LEU A 681 -6.43 -20.99 -7.00
N GLY A 682 -6.41 -21.71 -8.12
CA GLY A 682 -6.56 -21.09 -9.45
C GLY A 682 -7.92 -20.39 -9.62
N ARG A 683 -9.01 -21.04 -9.22
CA ARG A 683 -10.40 -20.53 -9.27
C ARG A 683 -10.58 -19.33 -8.30
N ALA A 684 -10.12 -19.48 -7.07
CA ALA A 684 -10.14 -18.39 -6.08
C ALA A 684 -9.36 -17.16 -6.55
N LYS A 685 -8.19 -17.37 -7.18
CA LYS A 685 -7.37 -16.30 -7.77
C LYS A 685 -8.04 -15.61 -8.95
N ALA A 686 -8.95 -16.30 -9.64
CA ALA A 686 -9.80 -15.75 -10.69
C ALA A 686 -11.05 -15.02 -10.16
N GLY A 687 -11.23 -14.96 -8.81
CA GLY A 687 -12.32 -14.24 -8.15
C GLY A 687 -13.58 -15.07 -7.90
N GLU A 688 -13.48 -16.40 -7.91
CA GLU A 688 -14.64 -17.25 -7.58
C GLU A 688 -14.99 -17.14 -6.11
N SER A 689 -16.27 -16.94 -5.84
CA SER A 689 -16.82 -16.87 -4.47
C SER A 689 -17.17 -18.27 -3.96
N VAL A 690 -17.02 -18.48 -2.66
CA VAL A 690 -17.33 -19.73 -1.96
C VAL A 690 -18.26 -19.40 -0.80
N THR A 691 -19.26 -20.26 -0.56
CA THR A 691 -20.19 -20.16 0.57
C THR A 691 -20.26 -21.49 1.33
N GLY A 692 -20.77 -21.46 2.55
CA GLY A 692 -20.94 -22.67 3.39
C GLY A 692 -19.66 -23.12 4.09
N THR A 693 -19.66 -24.40 4.48
CA THR A 693 -18.60 -25.04 5.25
C THR A 693 -17.55 -25.68 4.34
N VAL A 694 -16.29 -25.29 4.51
CA VAL A 694 -15.17 -25.79 3.73
C VAL A 694 -14.21 -26.60 4.61
N LEU A 695 -13.92 -27.82 4.20
CA LEU A 695 -12.88 -28.63 4.84
C LEU A 695 -11.66 -28.76 3.92
N VAL A 696 -10.47 -28.47 4.44
CA VAL A 696 -9.20 -28.60 3.72
C VAL A 696 -8.42 -29.78 4.29
N ILE A 697 -8.16 -30.79 3.46
CA ILE A 697 -7.40 -31.97 3.89
C ILE A 697 -5.92 -31.74 3.65
N GLY A 698 -5.13 -31.70 4.71
CA GLY A 698 -3.67 -31.58 4.61
C GLY A 698 -3.07 -30.68 5.70
N GLY A 699 -1.76 -30.54 5.73
CA GLY A 699 -1.05 -29.75 6.75
C GLY A 699 0.17 -29.03 6.20
N GLY A 700 0.31 -28.94 4.87
CA GLY A 700 1.38 -28.18 4.21
C GLY A 700 0.98 -26.72 3.93
N ASN A 701 1.92 -25.92 3.44
CA ASN A 701 1.64 -24.51 3.10
C ASN A 701 0.48 -24.36 2.09
N THR A 702 0.38 -25.27 1.12
CA THR A 702 -0.74 -25.30 0.15
C THR A 702 -2.09 -25.44 0.83
N ALA A 703 -2.17 -26.22 1.94
CA ALA A 703 -3.41 -26.35 2.71
C ALA A 703 -3.76 -25.03 3.42
N ILE A 704 -2.75 -24.35 3.99
CA ILE A 704 -2.94 -23.03 4.61
C ILE A 704 -3.40 -22.01 3.55
N ASP A 705 -2.71 -21.94 2.41
CA ASP A 705 -3.06 -21.04 1.29
C ASP A 705 -4.50 -21.29 0.81
N ALA A 706 -4.91 -22.56 0.67
CA ALA A 706 -6.26 -22.93 0.26
C ALA A 706 -7.32 -22.53 1.31
N ALA A 707 -7.05 -22.79 2.59
CA ALA A 707 -7.96 -22.44 3.68
C ALA A 707 -8.14 -20.91 3.80
N MET A 708 -7.05 -20.17 3.77
CA MET A 708 -7.12 -18.70 3.80
C MET A 708 -7.82 -18.12 2.57
N SER A 709 -7.60 -18.71 1.39
CA SER A 709 -8.28 -18.29 0.16
C SER A 709 -9.77 -18.59 0.21
N ALA A 710 -10.18 -19.76 0.77
CA ALA A 710 -11.59 -20.09 0.96
C ALA A 710 -12.28 -19.10 1.91
N LYS A 711 -11.62 -18.73 3.02
CA LYS A 711 -12.14 -17.76 3.98
C LYS A 711 -12.36 -16.38 3.31
N ARG A 712 -11.40 -15.93 2.52
CA ARG A 712 -11.50 -14.65 1.77
C ARG A 712 -12.53 -14.69 0.64
N ALA A 713 -12.72 -15.87 0.03
CA ALA A 713 -13.73 -16.07 -1.00
C ALA A 713 -15.16 -16.07 -0.47
N GLY A 714 -15.35 -16.00 0.85
CA GLY A 714 -16.65 -15.84 1.50
C GLY A 714 -17.18 -17.09 2.19
N ALA A 715 -16.37 -18.15 2.38
CA ALA A 715 -16.78 -19.33 3.14
C ALA A 715 -17.16 -18.98 4.58
N ASP A 716 -18.28 -19.51 5.07
CA ASP A 716 -18.82 -19.24 6.40
C ASP A 716 -17.91 -19.84 7.48
N ASP A 717 -17.52 -21.10 7.31
CA ASP A 717 -16.60 -21.82 8.19
C ASP A 717 -15.53 -22.55 7.36
N VAL A 718 -14.27 -22.47 7.82
CA VAL A 718 -13.14 -23.13 7.16
C VAL A 718 -12.30 -23.88 8.20
N SER A 719 -12.14 -25.18 7.98
CA SER A 719 -11.37 -26.04 8.87
C SER A 719 -10.33 -26.86 8.11
N ILE A 720 -9.10 -26.89 8.63
CA ILE A 720 -8.05 -27.79 8.16
C ILE A 720 -8.13 -29.11 8.91
N VAL A 721 -8.30 -30.21 8.19
CA VAL A 721 -8.32 -31.59 8.72
C VAL A 721 -6.93 -32.21 8.57
N TYR A 722 -6.24 -32.45 9.68
CA TYR A 722 -4.87 -32.95 9.67
C TYR A 722 -4.68 -34.15 10.61
N ARG A 723 -4.12 -35.24 10.06
CA ARG A 723 -3.98 -36.54 10.77
C ARG A 723 -2.90 -36.59 11.84
N ARG A 724 -2.04 -35.55 11.98
CA ARG A 724 -1.01 -35.42 13.02
C ARG A 724 -1.24 -34.17 13.86
N SER A 725 -0.31 -33.83 14.77
CA SER A 725 -0.38 -32.62 15.56
C SER A 725 0.32 -31.44 14.88
N PHE A 726 0.23 -30.26 15.49
CA PHE A 726 0.95 -29.05 15.02
C PHE A 726 2.47 -29.26 14.94
N ALA A 727 3.05 -30.10 15.82
CA ALA A 727 4.49 -30.36 15.83
C ALA A 727 4.96 -31.10 14.57
N GLU A 728 4.13 -31.96 14.00
CA GLU A 728 4.41 -32.72 12.79
C GLU A 728 3.90 -32.01 11.51
N MET A 729 3.24 -30.85 11.65
CA MET A 729 2.69 -30.12 10.51
C MET A 729 3.82 -29.53 9.66
N PRO A 730 3.89 -29.85 8.34
CA PRO A 730 4.96 -29.39 7.47
C PRO A 730 4.82 -27.92 7.06
N ALA A 731 3.66 -27.28 7.28
CA ALA A 731 3.52 -25.84 7.05
C ALA A 731 4.44 -25.04 7.99
N TRP A 732 5.02 -23.99 7.46
CA TRP A 732 5.92 -23.15 8.23
C TRP A 732 5.20 -22.42 9.36
N PRO A 733 5.90 -22.10 10.47
CA PRO A 733 5.29 -21.45 11.63
C PRO A 733 4.52 -20.18 11.28
N GLU A 734 5.14 -19.26 10.53
CA GLU A 734 4.53 -17.99 10.11
C GLU A 734 3.24 -18.21 9.32
N GLU A 735 3.20 -19.20 8.42
CA GLU A 735 2.00 -19.51 7.64
C GLU A 735 0.86 -20.06 8.50
N ARG A 736 1.18 -20.91 9.50
CA ARG A 736 0.19 -21.40 10.46
C ARG A 736 -0.41 -20.27 11.28
N ASP A 737 0.45 -19.35 11.74
CA ASP A 737 0.02 -18.20 12.55
C ASP A 737 -0.91 -17.30 11.72
N HIS A 738 -0.58 -17.01 10.45
CA HIS A 738 -1.46 -16.30 9.52
C HIS A 738 -2.81 -17.02 9.31
N GLY A 739 -2.81 -18.36 9.23
CA GLY A 739 -4.05 -19.13 9.13
C GLY A 739 -4.93 -18.98 10.37
N ILE A 740 -4.32 -19.03 11.57
CA ILE A 740 -5.02 -18.81 12.84
C ILE A 740 -5.60 -17.38 12.92
N GLU A 741 -4.78 -16.37 12.60
CA GLU A 741 -5.19 -14.96 12.56
C GLU A 741 -6.33 -14.69 11.57
N ALA A 742 -6.35 -15.43 10.45
CA ALA A 742 -7.42 -15.35 9.46
C ALA A 742 -8.71 -16.06 9.88
N GLY A 743 -8.73 -16.69 11.07
CA GLY A 743 -9.90 -17.40 11.59
C GLY A 743 -10.12 -18.79 10.97
N VAL A 744 -9.04 -19.46 10.52
CA VAL A 744 -9.09 -20.85 10.07
C VAL A 744 -9.02 -21.78 11.27
N ASN A 745 -9.93 -22.76 11.35
CA ASN A 745 -9.92 -23.78 12.39
C ASN A 745 -8.96 -24.92 12.05
N PHE A 746 -8.30 -25.49 13.05
CA PHE A 746 -7.36 -26.61 12.88
C PHE A 746 -7.82 -27.84 13.62
N MET A 747 -8.33 -28.83 12.88
CA MET A 747 -8.71 -30.15 13.38
C MET A 747 -7.54 -31.13 13.29
N THR A 748 -6.62 -31.03 14.24
CA THR A 748 -5.45 -31.92 14.31
C THR A 748 -5.84 -33.32 14.86
N LEU A 749 -4.96 -34.33 14.69
CA LEU A 749 -5.20 -35.72 15.10
C LEU A 749 -6.50 -36.28 14.54
N THR A 750 -6.84 -35.88 13.32
CA THR A 750 -8.08 -36.27 12.63
C THR A 750 -7.72 -36.72 11.21
N ALA A 751 -7.92 -37.97 10.90
CA ALA A 751 -7.63 -38.59 9.62
C ALA A 751 -8.88 -38.65 8.75
N PRO A 752 -8.85 -38.16 7.51
CA PRO A 752 -9.94 -38.35 6.56
C PRO A 752 -10.00 -39.81 6.11
N LEU A 753 -11.20 -40.34 5.91
CA LEU A 753 -11.45 -41.71 5.48
C LEU A 753 -12.12 -41.77 4.12
N ASP A 754 -13.27 -41.09 3.97
CA ASP A 754 -14.07 -41.11 2.75
C ASP A 754 -15.00 -39.91 2.68
N TYR A 755 -15.55 -39.63 1.48
CA TYR A 755 -16.54 -38.59 1.26
C TYR A 755 -17.95 -39.11 1.49
N VAL A 756 -18.82 -38.27 2.03
CA VAL A 756 -20.26 -38.55 2.17
C VAL A 756 -21.00 -37.70 1.15
N ALA A 757 -21.79 -38.34 0.30
CA ALA A 757 -22.56 -37.69 -0.74
C ALA A 757 -24.05 -38.03 -0.68
N ASP A 758 -24.90 -37.13 -1.18
CA ASP A 758 -26.32 -37.38 -1.35
C ASP A 758 -26.62 -38.33 -2.55
N ALA A 759 -27.89 -38.64 -2.76
CA ALA A 759 -28.31 -39.52 -3.85
C ALA A 759 -28.00 -38.95 -5.26
N GLN A 760 -27.72 -37.65 -5.38
CA GLN A 760 -27.35 -36.98 -6.60
C GLN A 760 -25.83 -36.91 -6.78
N GLY A 761 -25.04 -37.45 -5.85
CA GLY A 761 -23.57 -37.42 -5.88
C GLY A 761 -22.94 -36.07 -5.44
N ARG A 762 -23.70 -35.21 -4.76
CA ARG A 762 -23.19 -33.96 -4.18
C ARG A 762 -22.66 -34.20 -2.77
N LEU A 763 -21.54 -33.57 -2.47
CA LEU A 763 -20.91 -33.63 -1.15
C LEU A 763 -21.87 -33.15 -0.05
N THR A 764 -21.95 -33.90 1.05
CA THR A 764 -22.66 -33.53 2.28
C THR A 764 -21.75 -33.59 3.50
N GLY A 765 -20.56 -34.17 3.38
CA GLY A 765 -19.60 -34.22 4.47
C GLY A 765 -18.37 -35.08 4.20
N LEU A 766 -17.44 -35.06 5.14
CA LEU A 766 -16.22 -35.86 5.15
C LEU A 766 -16.25 -36.84 6.32
N LYS A 767 -16.17 -38.17 6.04
CA LYS A 767 -16.01 -39.19 7.08
C LYS A 767 -14.57 -39.15 7.57
N VAL A 768 -14.40 -39.04 8.89
CA VAL A 768 -13.10 -38.93 9.55
C VAL A 768 -13.01 -39.84 10.74
N MET A 769 -11.78 -40.08 11.22
CA MET A 769 -11.54 -40.75 12.49
C MET A 769 -10.44 -40.05 13.29
N ARG A 770 -10.45 -40.20 14.58
CA ARG A 770 -9.39 -39.73 15.49
C ARG A 770 -8.13 -40.55 15.34
N THR A 771 -6.98 -39.92 15.55
CA THR A 771 -5.68 -40.57 15.55
C THR A 771 -4.89 -40.25 16.80
N ARG A 772 -3.94 -41.10 17.12
CA ARG A 772 -2.87 -40.86 18.09
C ARG A 772 -1.51 -40.95 17.39
N LEU A 773 -0.49 -40.37 17.97
CA LEU A 773 0.86 -40.41 17.42
C LEU A 773 1.63 -41.61 17.93
N GLY A 774 2.16 -42.41 17.02
CA GLY A 774 3.04 -43.55 17.25
C GLY A 774 4.52 -43.23 17.09
N ALA A 775 5.34 -44.20 16.69
CA ALA A 775 6.77 -44.04 16.45
C ALA A 775 7.05 -43.07 15.26
N SER A 776 8.22 -42.47 15.26
CA SER A 776 8.69 -41.59 14.17
C SER A 776 8.92 -42.38 12.88
N ASP A 777 8.53 -41.79 11.77
CA ASP A 777 8.84 -42.25 10.41
C ASP A 777 10.31 -41.95 10.04
N ALA A 778 10.75 -42.39 8.87
CA ALA A 778 12.09 -42.15 8.37
C ALA A 778 12.46 -40.64 8.21
N LYS A 779 11.47 -39.76 8.19
CA LYS A 779 11.61 -38.28 8.15
C LYS A 779 11.53 -37.65 9.54
N GLY A 780 11.54 -38.45 10.61
CA GLY A 780 11.50 -38.00 12.01
C GLY A 780 10.11 -37.59 12.51
N ARG A 781 9.04 -37.73 11.72
CA ARG A 781 7.68 -37.34 12.11
C ARG A 781 6.94 -38.54 12.67
N ARG A 782 6.23 -38.35 13.77
CA ARG A 782 5.45 -39.41 14.39
C ARG A 782 4.31 -39.88 13.50
N THR A 783 4.15 -41.20 13.38
CA THR A 783 3.14 -41.81 12.50
C THR A 783 1.73 -41.70 13.10
N PRO A 784 0.69 -41.34 12.34
CA PRO A 784 -0.67 -41.31 12.86
C PRO A 784 -1.19 -42.75 12.93
N GLN A 785 -1.65 -43.15 14.11
CA GLN A 785 -2.29 -44.42 14.36
C GLN A 785 -3.79 -44.22 14.57
N PRO A 786 -4.65 -44.93 13.85
CA PRO A 786 -6.10 -44.84 14.03
C PRO A 786 -6.51 -45.20 15.44
N ILE A 787 -7.54 -44.56 15.97
CA ILE A 787 -8.22 -44.93 17.20
C ILE A 787 -9.55 -45.59 16.78
N PRO A 788 -9.74 -46.92 17.01
CA PRO A 788 -10.95 -47.61 16.63
C PRO A 788 -12.21 -46.97 17.24
N ASP A 789 -13.35 -47.12 16.58
CA ASP A 789 -14.67 -46.68 17.03
C ASP A 789 -14.80 -45.16 17.27
N THR A 790 -13.96 -44.35 16.58
CA THR A 790 -14.01 -42.88 16.63
C THR A 790 -14.47 -42.25 15.32
N GLU A 791 -15.01 -43.08 14.42
CA GLU A 791 -15.46 -42.58 13.14
C GLU A 791 -16.68 -41.67 13.28
N HIS A 792 -16.66 -40.55 12.59
CA HIS A 792 -17.77 -39.60 12.53
C HIS A 792 -17.74 -38.80 11.23
N VAL A 793 -18.81 -38.10 10.94
CA VAL A 793 -18.94 -37.28 9.72
C VAL A 793 -18.85 -35.81 10.11
N LEU A 794 -17.98 -35.07 9.45
CA LEU A 794 -17.91 -33.61 9.47
C LEU A 794 -18.76 -33.08 8.32
N PRO A 795 -19.80 -32.29 8.55
CA PRO A 795 -20.59 -31.67 7.49
C PRO A 795 -19.68 -30.75 6.61
N ALA A 796 -19.89 -30.77 5.30
CA ALA A 796 -19.14 -29.92 4.40
C ALA A 796 -19.87 -29.69 3.08
N ASP A 797 -19.82 -28.49 2.58
CA ASP A 797 -20.29 -28.10 1.25
C ASP A 797 -19.19 -28.20 0.20
N LEU A 798 -17.93 -28.02 0.63
CA LEU A 798 -16.74 -28.14 -0.20
C LEU A 798 -15.61 -28.84 0.56
N VAL A 799 -14.95 -29.80 -0.08
CA VAL A 799 -13.70 -30.40 0.41
C VAL A 799 -12.57 -30.07 -0.55
N ILE A 800 -11.46 -29.55 -0.01
CA ILE A 800 -10.26 -29.20 -0.78
C ILE A 800 -9.13 -30.16 -0.40
N GLU A 801 -8.61 -30.91 -1.38
CA GLU A 801 -7.54 -31.87 -1.18
C GLU A 801 -6.17 -31.22 -1.34
N ALA A 802 -5.42 -31.07 -0.25
CA ALA A 802 -4.06 -30.55 -0.19
C ALA A 802 -3.06 -31.59 0.35
N ILE A 803 -3.21 -32.85 -0.10
CA ILE A 803 -2.46 -34.02 0.41
C ILE A 803 -1.24 -34.39 -0.43
N GLY A 804 -0.85 -33.55 -1.37
CA GLY A 804 0.36 -33.67 -2.18
C GLY A 804 0.10 -33.66 -3.68
N GLN A 805 1.19 -33.73 -4.40
CA GLN A 805 1.21 -33.76 -5.86
C GLN A 805 2.11 -34.94 -6.33
N LYS A 806 1.90 -35.37 -7.56
CA LYS A 806 2.70 -36.40 -8.21
C LYS A 806 2.96 -36.05 -9.68
N VAL A 807 3.91 -36.73 -10.27
CA VAL A 807 4.25 -36.60 -11.68
C VAL A 807 3.07 -37.06 -12.53
N ASP A 808 2.78 -36.32 -13.61
CA ASP A 808 1.73 -36.67 -14.56
C ASP A 808 2.04 -37.93 -15.34
N ASP A 809 1.05 -38.78 -15.57
CA ASP A 809 1.20 -40.04 -16.30
C ASP A 809 1.61 -39.82 -17.76
N GLU A 810 1.12 -38.73 -18.41
CA GLU A 810 1.53 -38.35 -19.76
C GLU A 810 2.99 -37.94 -19.82
N PHE A 811 3.46 -37.20 -18.83
CA PHE A 811 4.88 -36.86 -18.70
C PHE A 811 5.74 -38.10 -18.51
N LEU A 812 5.31 -39.07 -17.69
CA LEU A 812 6.03 -40.35 -17.50
C LEU A 812 6.23 -41.09 -18.82
N ALA A 813 5.21 -41.13 -19.66
CA ALA A 813 5.26 -41.77 -20.99
C ALA A 813 6.21 -41.04 -21.98
N ALA A 814 6.37 -39.73 -21.81
CA ALA A 814 7.20 -38.89 -22.67
C ALA A 814 8.71 -38.93 -22.35
N VAL A 815 9.10 -39.53 -21.21
CA VAL A 815 10.49 -39.59 -20.73
C VAL A 815 11.03 -41.04 -20.66
N PRO A 816 11.06 -41.79 -21.76
CA PRO A 816 11.47 -43.20 -21.77
C PRO A 816 12.91 -43.35 -21.32
N GLY A 817 13.18 -44.41 -20.54
CA GLY A 817 14.52 -44.76 -20.08
C GLY A 817 15.00 -43.96 -18.85
N ILE A 818 14.15 -43.07 -18.29
CA ILE A 818 14.44 -42.37 -17.05
C ILE A 818 13.94 -43.19 -15.86
N ARG A 819 14.79 -43.29 -14.83
CA ARG A 819 14.43 -43.95 -13.56
C ARG A 819 13.69 -42.98 -12.63
N PHE A 820 12.79 -43.54 -11.84
CA PHE A 820 12.04 -42.82 -10.81
C PHE A 820 12.39 -43.40 -9.43
N THR A 821 12.24 -42.58 -8.39
CA THR A 821 12.34 -43.01 -6.98
C THR A 821 11.10 -43.80 -6.55
N GLU A 822 11.13 -44.38 -5.36
CA GLU A 822 9.97 -45.06 -4.78
C GLU A 822 8.77 -44.12 -4.58
N GLU A 823 9.05 -42.83 -4.35
CA GLU A 823 8.01 -41.79 -4.25
C GLU A 823 7.49 -41.30 -5.61
N GLY A 824 7.99 -41.85 -6.73
CA GLY A 824 7.56 -41.49 -8.10
C GLY A 824 8.20 -40.20 -8.63
N LEU A 825 9.27 -39.69 -8.01
CA LEU A 825 10.03 -38.53 -8.47
C LEU A 825 11.12 -38.93 -9.46
N VAL A 826 11.59 -38.01 -10.29
CA VAL A 826 12.71 -38.28 -11.22
C VAL A 826 13.98 -38.52 -10.41
N TRP A 827 14.59 -39.72 -10.59
CA TRP A 827 15.85 -40.04 -9.99
C TRP A 827 16.98 -39.24 -10.66
N THR A 828 17.82 -38.59 -9.87
CA THR A 828 19.01 -37.87 -10.35
C THR A 828 20.24 -38.19 -9.53
N ARG A 829 21.39 -38.03 -10.10
CA ARG A 829 22.67 -37.94 -9.34
C ARG A 829 22.63 -36.68 -8.47
N ARG A 830 22.87 -36.87 -7.19
CA ARG A 830 22.70 -35.79 -6.20
C ARG A 830 23.53 -34.54 -6.51
N ASP A 831 24.72 -34.72 -7.02
CA ASP A 831 25.66 -33.62 -7.26
C ASP A 831 25.42 -32.92 -8.59
N THR A 832 25.10 -33.65 -9.65
CA THR A 832 25.03 -33.15 -11.04
C THR A 832 23.61 -32.87 -11.53
N LEU A 833 22.59 -33.42 -10.86
CA LEU A 833 21.20 -33.42 -11.33
C LEU A 833 20.99 -34.13 -12.68
N GLU A 834 21.98 -34.92 -13.15
CA GLU A 834 21.82 -35.75 -14.29
C GLU A 834 20.93 -36.98 -13.96
N THR A 835 20.03 -37.33 -14.85
CA THR A 835 19.13 -38.47 -14.67
C THR A 835 19.87 -39.79 -14.96
N SER A 836 19.16 -40.91 -14.95
CA SER A 836 19.69 -42.22 -15.40
C SER A 836 20.02 -42.24 -16.90
N ARG A 837 19.58 -41.24 -17.66
CA ARG A 837 19.82 -41.14 -19.11
C ARG A 837 20.80 -40.01 -19.39
N PRO A 838 21.96 -40.33 -20.05
CA PRO A 838 22.97 -39.34 -20.39
C PRO A 838 22.39 -38.16 -21.21
N GLY A 839 22.85 -36.94 -20.91
CA GLY A 839 22.39 -35.72 -21.57
C GLY A 839 21.00 -35.24 -21.14
N VAL A 840 20.33 -35.95 -20.23
CA VAL A 840 19.07 -35.55 -19.65
C VAL A 840 19.22 -35.21 -18.17
N PHE A 841 18.84 -34.02 -17.77
CA PHE A 841 18.91 -33.48 -16.43
C PHE A 841 17.53 -33.21 -15.88
N ALA A 842 17.37 -33.14 -14.56
CA ALA A 842 16.09 -32.74 -13.97
C ALA A 842 16.32 -31.84 -12.76
N ALA A 843 15.38 -30.91 -12.51
CA ALA A 843 15.45 -29.95 -11.41
C ALA A 843 14.06 -29.51 -10.94
N GLY A 844 14.00 -28.96 -9.72
CA GLY A 844 12.79 -28.47 -9.09
C GLY A 844 11.89 -29.60 -8.57
N ASP A 845 10.60 -29.35 -8.52
CA ASP A 845 9.64 -30.25 -7.86
C ASP A 845 9.65 -31.68 -8.43
N LEU A 846 10.03 -31.86 -9.68
CA LEU A 846 10.21 -33.19 -10.26
C LEU A 846 11.24 -34.05 -9.53
N VAL A 847 12.21 -33.40 -8.85
CA VAL A 847 13.33 -34.09 -8.17
C VAL A 847 13.13 -34.08 -6.65
N ASN A 848 12.61 -32.98 -6.10
CA ASN A 848 12.54 -32.78 -4.65
C ASN A 848 11.13 -32.95 -4.05
N GLY A 849 10.10 -33.15 -4.87
CA GLY A 849 8.72 -33.39 -4.43
C GLY A 849 7.95 -32.11 -4.04
N GLY A 850 8.50 -30.95 -4.34
CA GLY A 850 7.94 -29.63 -4.01
C GLY A 850 8.51 -29.03 -2.73
N THR A 851 9.23 -27.92 -2.88
CA THR A 851 9.86 -27.20 -1.77
C THR A 851 9.60 -25.69 -1.87
N THR A 852 10.64 -24.90 -2.12
CA THR A 852 10.53 -23.44 -2.20
C THR A 852 10.95 -22.92 -3.58
N VAL A 853 10.44 -21.73 -3.93
CA VAL A 853 10.86 -21.05 -5.16
C VAL A 853 12.38 -20.88 -5.24
N VAL A 854 13.02 -20.48 -4.13
CA VAL A 854 14.48 -20.29 -4.09
C VAL A 854 15.26 -21.60 -4.22
N GLN A 855 14.72 -22.72 -3.72
CA GLN A 855 15.32 -24.04 -3.92
C GLN A 855 15.26 -24.44 -5.39
N ALA A 856 14.12 -24.26 -6.04
CA ALA A 856 13.97 -24.54 -7.46
C ALA A 856 14.90 -23.68 -8.33
N VAL A 857 15.06 -22.37 -8.01
CA VAL A 857 16.04 -21.49 -8.67
C VAL A 857 17.46 -22.01 -8.51
N SER A 858 17.84 -22.43 -7.31
CA SER A 858 19.17 -23.00 -7.02
C SER A 858 19.44 -24.26 -7.84
N GLU A 859 18.47 -25.19 -7.85
CA GLU A 859 18.59 -26.45 -8.60
C GLU A 859 18.66 -26.20 -10.11
N GLY A 860 17.84 -25.30 -10.65
CA GLY A 860 17.90 -24.91 -12.06
C GLY A 860 19.25 -24.31 -12.44
N THR A 861 19.79 -23.43 -11.61
CA THR A 861 21.12 -22.84 -11.82
C THR A 861 22.24 -23.90 -11.76
N ARG A 862 22.14 -24.86 -10.82
CA ARG A 862 23.09 -25.95 -10.67
C ARG A 862 23.03 -26.92 -11.86
N ALA A 863 21.82 -27.31 -12.28
CA ALA A 863 21.61 -28.14 -13.48
C ALA A 863 22.24 -27.49 -14.72
N ALA A 864 22.03 -26.19 -14.91
CA ALA A 864 22.60 -25.45 -16.04
C ALA A 864 24.14 -25.53 -16.09
N ARG A 865 24.82 -25.41 -14.92
CA ARG A 865 26.28 -25.55 -14.85
C ARG A 865 26.72 -26.96 -15.24
N HIS A 866 26.04 -27.99 -14.78
CA HIS A 866 26.40 -29.38 -15.11
C HIS A 866 26.04 -29.75 -16.55
N ILE A 867 24.99 -29.18 -17.13
CA ILE A 867 24.72 -29.26 -18.56
C ILE A 867 25.87 -28.65 -19.37
N ASP A 868 26.35 -27.45 -18.98
CA ASP A 868 27.51 -26.83 -19.62
C ASP A 868 28.77 -27.70 -19.57
N TYR A 869 29.08 -28.27 -18.40
CA TYR A 869 30.20 -29.23 -18.28
C TYR A 869 30.01 -30.45 -19.16
N PHE A 870 28.78 -31.00 -19.21
CA PHE A 870 28.49 -32.15 -20.07
C PHE A 870 28.67 -31.80 -21.56
N LEU A 871 28.24 -30.63 -21.99
CA LEU A 871 28.28 -30.18 -23.39
C LEU A 871 29.70 -29.78 -23.84
N ARG A 872 30.55 -29.33 -22.94
CA ARG A 872 31.95 -28.94 -23.20
C ARG A 872 32.95 -30.07 -22.99
N ALA A 873 32.53 -31.17 -22.33
CA ALA A 873 33.39 -32.33 -22.16
C ALA A 873 33.73 -32.95 -23.53
N GLU A 874 34.99 -32.99 -23.88
CA GLU A 874 35.44 -33.77 -25.06
C GLU A 874 35.00 -35.24 -24.89
N PRO A 875 34.51 -35.90 -25.94
CA PRO A 875 34.17 -37.31 -25.86
C PRO A 875 35.42 -38.09 -25.48
N VAL A 876 35.46 -38.63 -24.25
CA VAL A 876 36.51 -39.53 -23.84
C VAL A 876 36.41 -40.75 -24.77
N ALA A 877 37.34 -40.85 -25.75
CA ALA A 877 37.49 -42.02 -26.59
C ALA A 877 37.86 -43.19 -25.67
N ILE A 878 36.83 -43.98 -25.27
CA ILE A 878 37.07 -45.24 -24.59
C ILE A 878 37.77 -46.13 -25.62
N LYS A 879 39.12 -46.21 -25.57
CA LYS A 879 39.83 -47.24 -26.23
C LYS A 879 39.46 -48.56 -25.58
N VAL A 880 38.48 -49.22 -26.14
CA VAL A 880 38.27 -50.65 -25.87
C VAL A 880 39.53 -51.34 -26.35
N LYS A 881 40.40 -51.77 -25.44
CA LYS A 881 41.41 -52.70 -25.76
C LYS A 881 40.79 -54.04 -26.20
N ALA A 882 41.02 -54.40 -27.46
CA ALA A 882 40.58 -55.65 -28.04
C ALA A 882 41.26 -56.86 -27.29
#